data_d40192ca1c29999360dac50f318d905b
#
_entry.id   d40192ca1c29999360dac50f318d905b
#
_cell.length_a   1.000
_cell.length_b   1.000
_cell.length_c   1.000
_cell.angle_alpha   90.00
_cell.angle_beta   90.00
_cell.angle_gamma   90.00
#
_symmetry.space_group_name_H-M   'P 1'
#
loop_
_entity.id
_entity.type
_entity.pdbx_description
1 polymer ?
#
loop_
_entity_poly.entity_id
_entity_poly.type
_entity_poly.pdbx_seq_one_letter_code
_entity_poly.pdbx_strand_id
1 'polypeptide(L)'
;MESLNLIKNDPWLAPYEAAIEGRYQYVIDKEKSLTNNGKLTLSEMASGYLYFGLHKTTKGWVFREWAPNATAIYLIGTFNGWQKDNKYKLKRKANGVWEIALTDAQMYHEDLFKLLVEWDGGSGERIPAWTRRVVQDEQSKIFSAQVWNPEKPYKFKNKRFKPKKSPLLIYECHIGMSTNEEKVGTYNEFRQNILPRVAKDGYNAIQIMAIQEHPYYGSFGYHVSSFFAASSRFGTPDELKQLIDEAHGMGLAVIMDIVHSHAVKNEVEGLGRFDGSYDQYFLSGERREHPAWDSLCFNYGKNEVLHFLLSNCKFWLEEYKFDGFRFDGVTSMLYYSHGLGEAFCNYGDYFNGHQDGDAIAYLTLANKLIHEVNPGAITIAEEVSGMPGLAAKIEDGGYGFDYRMAMNIPDYWIKTIKEKKDEDWHPSSIWWETTNRRADEKTISYAESHDQALVGDKTIIFRLIDADMYWHMQKGDENYMVHRGIALHKMIRLLTVSTINGGYLNFMGNEFGHPEWIDFPREGNGWSYKYARRQWDLVDNLDLKYHFLGDFDREMLELIGDVKNFQDTPIQKVWDNDGDQILAYMRKDLVFVFNFSPTKSFTDYGFLVPKGEYEVVLNTDATRFGGFGLADDTIRHFTQFDPLYKKEKKEWLKLYIPARSAVVLRKVKVKK
;
A
#
# COMPACT_ATOMS: atom_id res chain seq x y z
N MET A 1 22.33 -4.07 29.92
CA MET A 1 20.90 -4.23 29.63
C MET A 1 20.65 -5.69 29.26
N GLU A 2 19.49 -6.22 29.51
CA GLU A 2 19.13 -7.53 28.97
C GLU A 2 19.03 -7.42 27.45
N SER A 3 19.56 -8.40 26.69
CA SER A 3 19.58 -8.37 25.22
C SER A 3 18.16 -8.22 24.66
N LEU A 4 18.00 -7.42 23.61
CA LEU A 4 16.70 -7.17 22.96
C LEU A 4 16.12 -8.46 22.37
N ASN A 5 14.79 -8.60 22.39
CA ASN A 5 14.13 -9.81 21.90
C ASN A 5 14.37 -10.06 20.40
N LEU A 6 14.59 -9.03 19.60
CA LEU A 6 14.97 -9.18 18.20
C LEU A 6 16.22 -10.07 18.04
N ILE A 7 17.22 -9.87 18.92
CA ILE A 7 18.48 -10.64 18.92
C ILE A 7 18.25 -12.04 19.49
N LYS A 8 17.42 -12.16 20.55
CA LYS A 8 17.09 -13.48 21.13
C LYS A 8 16.34 -14.37 20.13
N ASN A 9 15.46 -13.77 19.33
CA ASN A 9 14.65 -14.48 18.32
C ASN A 9 15.46 -14.85 17.08
N ASP A 10 16.51 -14.09 16.76
CA ASP A 10 17.41 -14.33 15.63
C ASP A 10 18.88 -14.26 16.10
N PRO A 11 19.46 -15.37 16.56
CA PRO A 11 20.84 -15.42 17.08
C PRO A 11 21.92 -14.96 16.08
N TRP A 12 21.64 -14.95 14.77
CA TRP A 12 22.55 -14.44 13.76
C TRP A 12 22.73 -12.92 13.83
N LEU A 13 21.88 -12.22 14.57
CA LEU A 13 22.01 -10.80 14.88
C LEU A 13 22.95 -10.51 16.07
N ALA A 14 23.37 -11.50 16.83
CA ALA A 14 24.24 -11.31 17.99
C ALA A 14 25.54 -10.54 17.68
N PRO A 15 26.24 -10.74 16.55
CA PRO A 15 27.42 -9.94 16.19
C PRO A 15 27.15 -8.44 16.04
N TYR A 16 25.88 -8.06 15.83
CA TYR A 16 25.42 -6.69 15.56
C TYR A 16 24.67 -6.06 16.72
N GLU A 17 24.67 -6.71 17.91
CA GLU A 17 23.95 -6.27 19.11
C GLU A 17 24.23 -4.80 19.44
N ALA A 18 25.48 -4.39 19.46
CA ALA A 18 25.87 -3.01 19.75
C ALA A 18 25.29 -1.99 18.75
N ALA A 19 25.18 -2.35 17.48
CA ALA A 19 24.58 -1.50 16.45
C ALA A 19 23.06 -1.39 16.63
N ILE A 20 22.39 -2.50 16.95
CA ILE A 20 20.95 -2.55 17.20
C ILE A 20 20.58 -1.77 18.47
N GLU A 21 21.33 -1.96 19.57
CA GLU A 21 21.14 -1.22 20.82
C GLU A 21 21.44 0.28 20.64
N GLY A 22 22.50 0.62 19.91
CA GLY A 22 22.85 2.01 19.60
C GLY A 22 21.75 2.71 18.79
N ARG A 23 21.18 2.03 17.83
CA ARG A 23 20.03 2.49 17.02
C ARG A 23 18.78 2.68 17.88
N TYR A 24 18.47 1.73 18.73
CA TYR A 24 17.35 1.81 19.67
C TYR A 24 17.51 2.99 20.65
N GLN A 25 18.71 3.18 21.20
CA GLN A 25 19.00 4.31 22.09
C GLN A 25 18.91 5.66 21.35
N TYR A 26 19.35 5.72 20.10
CA TYR A 26 19.23 6.93 19.29
C TYR A 26 17.76 7.37 19.10
N VAL A 27 16.85 6.42 18.86
CA VAL A 27 15.41 6.70 18.79
C VAL A 27 14.87 7.30 20.08
N ILE A 28 15.27 6.75 21.23
CA ILE A 28 14.87 7.26 22.55
C ILE A 28 15.38 8.69 22.77
N ASP A 29 16.61 8.96 22.42
CA ASP A 29 17.21 10.28 22.61
C ASP A 29 16.60 11.32 21.64
N LYS A 30 16.29 10.91 20.41
CA LYS A 30 15.59 11.75 19.43
C LYS A 30 14.16 12.07 19.93
N GLU A 31 13.43 11.10 20.48
CA GLU A 31 12.12 11.35 21.08
C GLU A 31 12.19 12.32 22.25
N LYS A 32 13.17 12.18 23.15
CA LYS A 32 13.38 13.12 24.26
C LYS A 32 13.65 14.54 23.73
N SER A 33 14.47 14.67 22.69
CA SER A 33 14.74 15.96 22.06
C SER A 33 13.47 16.62 21.51
N LEU A 34 12.61 15.86 20.85
CA LEU A 34 11.36 16.34 20.26
C LEU A 34 10.31 16.68 21.32
N THR A 35 10.26 15.94 22.41
CA THR A 35 9.23 16.03 23.46
C THR A 35 9.63 16.92 24.65
N ASN A 36 10.65 17.77 24.48
CA ASN A 36 11.18 18.61 25.56
C ASN A 36 11.51 17.79 26.82
N ASN A 37 12.32 16.74 26.66
CA ASN A 37 12.70 15.77 27.67
C ASN A 37 11.50 15.08 28.35
N GLY A 38 10.50 14.67 27.55
CA GLY A 38 9.32 13.95 28.03
C GLY A 38 8.26 14.81 28.74
N LYS A 39 8.34 16.14 28.61
CA LYS A 39 7.30 17.06 29.11
C LYS A 39 6.05 17.02 28.24
N LEU A 40 6.18 16.63 26.99
CA LEU A 40 5.09 16.39 26.03
C LEU A 40 5.09 14.91 25.67
N THR A 41 3.94 14.36 25.35
CA THR A 41 3.83 13.10 24.63
C THR A 41 4.25 13.31 23.17
N LEU A 42 4.56 12.24 22.45
CA LEU A 42 4.87 12.31 21.03
C LEU A 42 3.66 12.85 20.24
N SER A 43 2.46 12.43 20.63
CA SER A 43 1.20 12.91 20.03
C SER A 43 0.95 14.41 20.25
N GLU A 44 1.27 14.94 21.45
CA GLU A 44 1.17 16.39 21.69
C GLU A 44 2.19 17.18 20.86
N MET A 45 3.41 16.69 20.75
CA MET A 45 4.45 17.27 19.92
C MET A 45 4.03 17.28 18.43
N ALA A 46 3.48 16.19 17.92
CA ALA A 46 3.04 16.03 16.53
C ALA A 46 1.71 16.74 16.21
N SER A 47 1.46 17.90 16.78
CA SER A 47 0.22 18.69 16.60
C SER A 47 0.44 19.98 15.84
N GLY A 48 1.49 20.06 15.02
CA GLY A 48 1.84 21.26 14.26
C GLY A 48 0.73 21.77 13.34
N TYR A 49 -0.06 20.86 12.76
CA TYR A 49 -1.19 21.21 11.90
C TYR A 49 -2.34 21.95 12.64
N LEU A 50 -2.36 21.94 13.97
CA LEU A 50 -3.27 22.75 14.79
C LEU A 50 -2.74 24.15 15.07
N TYR A 51 -1.45 24.38 14.80
CA TYR A 51 -0.79 25.66 15.02
C TYR A 51 -0.43 26.37 13.72
N PHE A 52 0.24 25.70 12.80
CA PHE A 52 0.64 26.21 11.48
C PHE A 52 -0.50 26.13 10.47
N GLY A 53 -0.38 26.93 9.41
CA GLY A 53 -1.40 27.09 8.38
C GLY A 53 -2.46 28.12 8.78
N LEU A 54 -3.60 28.08 8.08
CA LEU A 54 -4.71 29.02 8.25
C LEU A 54 -5.77 28.42 9.18
N HIS A 55 -6.13 29.16 10.23
CA HIS A 55 -7.12 28.74 11.22
C HIS A 55 -8.18 29.79 11.43
N LYS A 56 -9.46 29.36 11.41
CA LYS A 56 -10.60 30.17 11.83
C LYS A 56 -10.62 30.31 13.35
N THR A 57 -10.82 31.51 13.85
CA THR A 57 -10.95 31.82 15.27
C THR A 57 -12.26 32.57 15.52
N THR A 58 -12.60 32.83 16.78
CA THR A 58 -13.77 33.66 17.15
C THR A 58 -13.65 35.14 16.76
N LYS A 59 -12.44 35.60 16.40
CA LYS A 59 -12.15 37.01 16.07
C LYS A 59 -11.72 37.21 14.61
N GLY A 60 -11.84 36.18 13.75
CA GLY A 60 -11.37 36.21 12.38
C GLY A 60 -10.45 35.00 12.09
N TRP A 61 -9.31 35.26 11.47
CA TRP A 61 -8.39 34.23 11.06
C TRP A 61 -7.01 34.43 11.65
N VAL A 62 -6.27 33.37 11.86
CA VAL A 62 -4.83 33.39 12.15
C VAL A 62 -4.12 32.51 11.16
N PHE A 63 -3.08 33.03 10.54
CA PHE A 63 -2.18 32.27 9.66
C PHE A 63 -0.79 32.25 10.24
N ARG A 64 -0.14 31.07 10.23
CA ARG A 64 1.25 30.86 10.67
C ARG A 64 2.01 30.00 9.69
N GLU A 65 3.28 30.38 9.49
CA GLU A 65 4.19 29.61 8.65
C GLU A 65 5.59 29.58 9.28
N TRP A 66 6.36 28.53 8.98
CA TRP A 66 7.76 28.40 9.39
C TRP A 66 8.68 28.66 8.20
N ALA A 67 9.45 29.72 8.27
CA ALA A 67 10.38 30.14 7.23
C ALA A 67 11.56 30.90 7.86
N PRO A 68 12.54 30.20 8.46
CA PRO A 68 13.58 30.82 9.27
C PRO A 68 14.52 31.76 8.49
N ASN A 69 14.75 31.51 7.20
CA ASN A 69 15.62 32.30 6.34
C ASN A 69 14.92 33.51 5.67
N ALA A 70 13.57 33.55 5.74
CA ALA A 70 12.79 34.63 5.15
C ALA A 70 13.06 35.97 5.87
N THR A 71 13.10 37.06 5.08
CA THR A 71 13.24 38.47 5.57
C THR A 71 11.91 39.20 5.64
N ALA A 72 10.93 38.79 4.78
CA ALA A 72 9.54 39.22 4.84
C ALA A 72 8.62 38.17 4.22
N ILE A 73 7.37 38.11 4.68
CA ILE A 73 6.32 37.26 4.10
C ILE A 73 5.02 38.06 4.02
N TYR A 74 4.32 37.94 2.90
CA TYR A 74 3.03 38.55 2.64
C TYR A 74 2.04 37.49 2.17
N LEU A 75 0.79 37.60 2.61
CA LEU A 75 -0.32 36.89 1.97
C LEU A 75 -0.74 37.65 0.72
N ILE A 76 -0.81 36.96 -0.40
CA ILE A 76 -1.35 37.47 -1.67
C ILE A 76 -2.47 36.53 -2.15
N GLY A 77 -3.53 37.08 -2.71
CA GLY A 77 -4.67 36.27 -3.12
C GLY A 77 -5.81 37.07 -3.70
N THR A 78 -6.96 36.41 -3.88
CA THR A 78 -8.19 37.03 -4.42
C THR A 78 -8.64 38.21 -3.60
N PHE A 79 -8.43 38.21 -2.29
CA PHE A 79 -8.81 39.23 -1.35
C PHE A 79 -8.02 40.56 -1.48
N ASN A 80 -6.89 40.59 -2.14
CA ASN A 80 -6.07 41.77 -2.36
C ASN A 80 -5.57 41.94 -3.80
N GLY A 81 -6.21 41.26 -4.74
CA GLY A 81 -5.82 41.29 -6.17
C GLY A 81 -4.43 40.75 -6.47
N TRP A 82 -3.93 39.82 -5.65
CA TRP A 82 -2.61 39.22 -5.77
C TRP A 82 -1.44 40.21 -5.60
N GLN A 83 -1.69 41.32 -4.91
CA GLN A 83 -0.70 42.38 -4.74
C GLN A 83 -0.01 42.30 -3.37
N LYS A 84 1.27 42.67 -3.36
CA LYS A 84 2.01 42.90 -2.12
C LYS A 84 1.41 44.09 -1.38
N ASP A 85 0.81 43.83 -0.21
CA ASP A 85 0.18 44.87 0.64
C ASP A 85 0.65 44.67 2.09
N ASN A 86 1.06 45.79 2.73
CA ASN A 86 1.49 45.79 4.13
C ASN A 86 0.38 45.38 5.12
N LYS A 87 -0.90 45.50 4.74
CA LYS A 87 -2.02 45.00 5.54
C LYS A 87 -1.99 43.46 5.69
N TYR A 88 -1.34 42.79 4.77
CA TYR A 88 -1.20 41.30 4.71
C TYR A 88 0.22 40.84 5.00
N LYS A 89 1.08 41.73 5.55
CA LYS A 89 2.44 41.39 5.95
C LYS A 89 2.44 40.61 7.26
N LEU A 90 3.10 39.46 7.29
CA LEU A 90 3.30 38.66 8.48
C LEU A 90 4.33 39.30 9.42
N LYS A 91 4.17 39.05 10.71
CA LYS A 91 5.13 39.43 11.75
C LYS A 91 6.00 38.25 12.11
N ARG A 92 7.34 38.47 12.13
CA ARG A 92 8.28 37.46 12.57
C ARG A 92 8.17 37.23 14.07
N LYS A 93 8.11 35.99 14.46
CA LYS A 93 8.13 35.48 15.85
C LYS A 93 9.45 34.76 16.14
N ALA A 94 9.57 34.15 17.31
CA ALA A 94 10.72 33.33 17.65
C ALA A 94 10.82 32.07 16.73
N ASN A 95 12.03 31.53 16.62
CA ASN A 95 12.32 30.26 15.95
C ASN A 95 11.91 30.20 14.45
N GLY A 96 11.95 31.36 13.76
CA GLY A 96 11.63 31.41 12.33
C GLY A 96 10.14 31.29 11.99
N VAL A 97 9.27 31.42 12.98
CA VAL A 97 7.82 31.43 12.77
C VAL A 97 7.36 32.82 12.32
N TRP A 98 6.40 32.86 11.41
CA TRP A 98 5.74 34.06 10.92
C TRP A 98 4.24 33.97 11.18
N GLU A 99 3.62 35.07 11.58
CA GLU A 99 2.21 35.10 11.98
C GLU A 99 1.49 36.37 11.50
N ILE A 100 0.23 36.21 11.08
CA ILE A 100 -0.70 37.31 10.87
C ILE A 100 -2.09 36.95 11.42
N ALA A 101 -2.76 37.92 12.01
CA ALA A 101 -4.19 37.85 12.35
C ALA A 101 -4.99 38.72 11.36
N LEU A 102 -6.08 38.16 10.83
CA LEU A 102 -6.98 38.81 9.88
C LEU A 102 -8.42 38.83 10.46
N THR A 103 -9.18 39.83 10.07
CA THR A 103 -10.61 39.90 10.38
C THR A 103 -11.43 39.01 9.46
N ASP A 104 -12.68 38.75 9.79
CA ASP A 104 -13.61 38.00 8.94
C ASP A 104 -13.83 38.61 7.56
N ALA A 105 -13.76 39.99 7.49
CA ALA A 105 -13.93 40.72 6.24
C ALA A 105 -12.70 40.66 5.29
N GLN A 106 -11.61 40.06 5.74
CA GLN A 106 -10.36 40.02 4.94
C GLN A 106 -10.11 38.66 4.25
N MET A 107 -10.87 37.63 4.59
CA MET A 107 -10.70 36.28 4.00
C MET A 107 -11.99 35.47 4.16
N TYR A 108 -12.40 34.82 3.09
CA TYR A 108 -13.63 34.04 2.97
C TYR A 108 -13.37 32.59 2.53
N HIS A 109 -14.36 31.74 2.71
CA HIS A 109 -14.35 30.38 2.15
C HIS A 109 -14.14 30.45 0.63
N GLU A 110 -13.29 29.57 0.12
CA GLU A 110 -12.87 29.46 -1.29
C GLU A 110 -11.98 30.58 -1.82
N ASP A 111 -11.63 31.60 -1.03
CA ASP A 111 -10.57 32.52 -1.43
C ASP A 111 -9.29 31.76 -1.81
N LEU A 112 -8.64 32.18 -2.90
CA LEU A 112 -7.36 31.65 -3.34
C LEU A 112 -6.22 32.50 -2.82
N PHE A 113 -5.14 31.86 -2.39
CA PHE A 113 -3.99 32.59 -1.87
C PHE A 113 -2.67 31.86 -2.02
N LYS A 114 -1.59 32.62 -1.92
CA LYS A 114 -0.20 32.18 -1.82
C LYS A 114 0.54 33.05 -0.80
N LEU A 115 1.76 32.68 -0.52
CA LEU A 115 2.75 33.53 0.16
C LEU A 115 3.66 34.18 -0.87
N LEU A 116 3.92 35.45 -0.74
CA LEU A 116 5.10 36.08 -1.32
C LEU A 116 6.17 36.08 -0.22
N VAL A 117 7.19 35.24 -0.41
CA VAL A 117 8.31 35.11 0.53
C VAL A 117 9.51 35.85 -0.01
N GLU A 118 10.08 36.73 0.82
CA GLU A 118 11.32 37.49 0.52
C GLU A 118 12.46 36.93 1.38
N TRP A 119 13.65 36.83 0.80
CA TRP A 119 14.88 36.45 1.48
C TRP A 119 16.05 37.31 1.00
N ASP A 120 17.21 37.20 1.60
CA ASP A 120 18.35 37.93 1.13
C ASP A 120 18.73 37.56 -0.31
N GLY A 121 18.67 38.56 -1.20
CA GLY A 121 18.94 38.37 -2.63
C GLY A 121 17.80 37.83 -3.49
N GLY A 122 16.57 37.70 -2.97
CA GLY A 122 15.46 37.22 -3.82
C GLY A 122 14.08 37.22 -3.18
N SER A 123 13.12 36.81 -3.98
CA SER A 123 11.74 36.56 -3.55
C SER A 123 11.05 35.53 -4.44
N GLY A 124 9.98 34.92 -3.97
CA GLY A 124 9.16 34.01 -4.77
C GLY A 124 7.78 33.75 -4.17
N GLU A 125 6.87 33.37 -5.04
CA GLU A 125 5.55 32.87 -4.61
C GLU A 125 5.70 31.45 -4.09
N ARG A 126 4.95 31.12 -3.01
CA ARG A 126 4.91 29.79 -2.39
C ARG A 126 3.48 29.41 -2.02
N ILE A 127 3.13 28.14 -2.25
CA ILE A 127 1.98 27.56 -1.59
C ILE A 127 2.36 27.27 -0.14
N PRO A 128 1.54 27.67 0.87
CA PRO A 128 1.90 27.44 2.26
C PRO A 128 2.14 25.97 2.58
N ALA A 129 3.19 25.66 3.34
CA ALA A 129 3.61 24.27 3.61
C ALA A 129 2.55 23.44 4.37
N TRP A 130 1.74 24.11 5.21
CA TRP A 130 0.71 23.50 6.04
C TRP A 130 -0.71 23.71 5.49
N THR A 131 -0.83 24.02 4.19
CA THR A 131 -2.16 24.24 3.57
C THR A 131 -2.94 22.93 3.48
N ARG A 132 -4.25 23.03 3.76
CA ARG A 132 -5.16 21.87 3.80
C ARG A 132 -5.93 21.64 2.50
N ARG A 133 -5.87 22.60 1.59
CA ARG A 133 -6.49 22.51 0.27
C ARG A 133 -5.71 23.32 -0.74
N VAL A 134 -5.46 22.69 -1.87
CA VAL A 134 -4.83 23.31 -3.04
C VAL A 134 -5.71 23.01 -4.23
N VAL A 135 -5.91 23.98 -5.12
CA VAL A 135 -6.68 23.81 -6.35
C VAL A 135 -5.89 24.31 -7.55
N GLN A 136 -6.14 23.72 -8.69
CA GLN A 136 -5.54 24.13 -9.97
C GLN A 136 -6.57 24.89 -10.80
N ASP A 137 -6.21 26.06 -11.28
CA ASP A 137 -7.02 26.79 -12.27
C ASP A 137 -7.05 26.05 -13.60
N GLU A 138 -8.22 25.88 -14.18
CA GLU A 138 -8.41 25.05 -15.37
C GLU A 138 -7.75 25.64 -16.61
N GLN A 139 -7.66 26.96 -16.73
CA GLN A 139 -7.13 27.64 -17.90
C GLN A 139 -5.62 27.86 -17.79
N SER A 140 -5.17 28.48 -16.71
CA SER A 140 -3.76 28.82 -16.50
C SER A 140 -2.92 27.64 -16.02
N LYS A 141 -3.56 26.58 -15.49
CA LYS A 141 -2.93 25.44 -14.82
C LYS A 141 -2.12 25.81 -13.59
N ILE A 142 -2.29 27.02 -13.06
CA ILE A 142 -1.61 27.49 -11.87
C ILE A 142 -2.30 26.91 -10.62
N PHE A 143 -1.50 26.41 -9.71
CA PHE A 143 -1.98 25.96 -8.39
C PHE A 143 -1.99 27.11 -7.38
N SER A 144 -2.99 27.10 -6.52
CA SER A 144 -3.11 28.04 -5.40
C SER A 144 -3.67 27.32 -4.17
N ALA A 145 -3.26 27.74 -2.98
CA ALA A 145 -3.95 27.35 -1.78
C ALA A 145 -5.37 27.92 -1.79
N GLN A 146 -6.33 27.18 -1.23
CA GLN A 146 -7.71 27.61 -1.13
C GLN A 146 -8.16 27.56 0.34
N VAL A 147 -8.83 28.60 0.78
CA VAL A 147 -9.47 28.65 2.10
C VAL A 147 -10.60 27.64 2.16
N TRP A 148 -10.47 26.62 2.99
CA TRP A 148 -11.50 25.60 3.15
C TRP A 148 -12.17 25.72 4.52
N ASN A 149 -13.35 26.33 4.55
CA ASN A 149 -14.16 26.51 5.75
C ASN A 149 -15.65 26.54 5.38
N PRO A 150 -16.22 25.40 4.94
CA PRO A 150 -17.61 25.32 4.56
C PRO A 150 -18.54 25.61 5.76
N GLU A 151 -19.71 26.18 5.51
CA GLU A 151 -20.74 26.45 6.57
C GLU A 151 -21.15 25.15 7.28
N LYS A 152 -21.19 24.04 6.57
CA LYS A 152 -21.55 22.71 7.06
C LYS A 152 -20.41 21.70 6.80
N PRO A 153 -19.37 21.70 7.64
CA PRO A 153 -18.28 20.75 7.50
C PRO A 153 -18.79 19.31 7.68
N TYR A 154 -18.15 18.36 6.97
CA TYR A 154 -18.52 16.97 7.05
C TYR A 154 -18.40 16.42 8.48
N LYS A 155 -19.39 15.62 8.90
CA LYS A 155 -19.42 14.99 10.21
C LYS A 155 -19.51 13.48 10.05
N PHE A 156 -18.46 12.78 10.49
CA PHE A 156 -18.41 11.33 10.46
C PHE A 156 -19.55 10.67 11.23
N LYS A 157 -20.17 9.65 10.62
CA LYS A 157 -21.26 8.84 11.18
C LYS A 157 -20.71 7.59 11.87
N ASN A 158 -19.70 6.94 11.28
CA ASN A 158 -19.12 5.67 11.74
C ASN A 158 -17.91 5.86 12.66
N LYS A 159 -18.07 6.67 13.71
CA LYS A 159 -16.97 7.09 14.62
C LYS A 159 -16.33 5.97 15.45
N ARG A 160 -16.96 4.79 15.51
CA ARG A 160 -16.50 3.65 16.34
C ARG A 160 -15.98 2.49 15.50
N PHE A 161 -15.70 2.72 14.23
CA PHE A 161 -15.14 1.70 13.36
C PHE A 161 -13.80 1.21 13.91
N LYS A 162 -13.55 -0.09 13.76
CA LYS A 162 -12.27 -0.74 14.09
C LYS A 162 -11.92 -1.71 12.96
N PRO A 163 -10.71 -1.64 12.41
CA PRO A 163 -10.26 -2.54 11.35
C PRO A 163 -10.30 -4.01 11.76
N LYS A 164 -10.72 -4.88 10.85
CA LYS A 164 -10.48 -6.32 10.97
C LYS A 164 -9.11 -6.62 10.38
N LYS A 165 -8.23 -7.20 11.19
CA LYS A 165 -6.85 -7.53 10.79
C LYS A 165 -6.62 -9.03 10.58
N SER A 166 -7.65 -9.85 10.56
CA SER A 166 -7.50 -11.31 10.63
C SER A 166 -8.41 -12.05 9.64
N PRO A 167 -7.88 -12.45 8.49
CA PRO A 167 -6.70 -11.88 7.81
C PRO A 167 -6.98 -10.48 7.27
N LEU A 168 -5.94 -9.70 7.01
CA LEU A 168 -6.05 -8.40 6.33
C LEU A 168 -6.12 -8.65 4.81
N LEU A 169 -7.23 -8.31 4.19
CA LEU A 169 -7.49 -8.49 2.75
C LEU A 169 -7.65 -7.11 2.10
N ILE A 170 -6.60 -6.66 1.42
CA ILE A 170 -6.46 -5.28 0.93
C ILE A 170 -6.80 -5.20 -0.56
N TYR A 171 -7.65 -4.24 -0.91
CA TYR A 171 -7.87 -3.80 -2.27
C TYR A 171 -7.12 -2.51 -2.54
N GLU A 172 -6.02 -2.57 -3.28
CA GLU A 172 -5.24 -1.40 -3.68
C GLU A 172 -5.94 -0.69 -4.84
N CYS A 173 -6.10 0.63 -4.74
CA CYS A 173 -6.86 1.39 -5.71
C CYS A 173 -6.30 2.80 -5.94
N HIS A 174 -6.49 3.32 -7.16
CA HIS A 174 -6.25 4.70 -7.53
C HIS A 174 -7.57 5.37 -7.87
N ILE A 175 -7.90 6.46 -7.18
CA ILE A 175 -9.21 7.12 -7.33
C ILE A 175 -9.43 7.57 -8.79
N GLY A 176 -8.46 8.23 -9.40
CA GLY A 176 -8.58 8.76 -10.75
C GLY A 176 -8.78 7.72 -11.84
N MET A 177 -8.30 6.48 -11.63
CA MET A 177 -8.45 5.37 -12.58
C MET A 177 -9.74 4.58 -12.42
N SER A 178 -10.55 4.88 -11.43
CA SER A 178 -11.66 4.03 -10.99
C SER A 178 -12.90 4.08 -11.87
N THR A 179 -12.85 4.70 -13.02
CA THR A 179 -13.98 4.86 -13.98
C THR A 179 -13.74 4.11 -15.28
N ASN A 180 -14.84 3.70 -15.94
CA ASN A 180 -14.81 3.20 -17.33
C ASN A 180 -14.44 4.29 -18.34
N GLU A 181 -14.74 5.54 -18.04
CA GLU A 181 -14.56 6.66 -18.94
C GLU A 181 -13.10 7.08 -19.03
N GLU A 182 -12.70 7.62 -20.18
CA GLU A 182 -11.36 8.16 -20.42
C GLU A 182 -11.21 9.55 -19.79
N LYS A 183 -11.25 9.60 -18.46
CA LYS A 183 -11.14 10.82 -17.63
C LYS A 183 -10.55 10.50 -16.27
N VAL A 184 -10.33 11.53 -15.47
CA VAL A 184 -10.02 11.38 -14.04
C VAL A 184 -11.30 11.05 -13.26
N GLY A 185 -11.33 9.93 -12.55
CA GLY A 185 -12.41 9.58 -11.63
C GLY A 185 -12.38 10.42 -10.35
N THR A 186 -13.52 10.50 -9.66
CA THR A 186 -13.71 11.32 -8.47
C THR A 186 -13.92 10.50 -7.20
N TYR A 187 -13.76 11.12 -6.01
CA TYR A 187 -14.08 10.49 -4.73
C TYR A 187 -15.54 10.00 -4.70
N ASN A 188 -16.47 10.77 -5.26
CA ASN A 188 -17.88 10.40 -5.32
C ASN A 188 -18.14 9.23 -6.25
N GLU A 189 -17.53 9.20 -7.43
CA GLU A 189 -17.67 8.07 -8.37
C GLU A 189 -17.11 6.78 -7.75
N PHE A 190 -15.94 6.85 -7.14
CA PHE A 190 -15.35 5.71 -6.43
C PHE A 190 -16.27 5.22 -5.31
N ARG A 191 -16.74 6.12 -4.46
CA ARG A 191 -17.62 5.83 -3.34
C ARG A 191 -18.92 5.14 -3.76
N GLN A 192 -19.53 5.62 -4.85
CA GLN A 192 -20.82 5.12 -5.33
C GLN A 192 -20.70 3.82 -6.14
N ASN A 193 -19.68 3.69 -6.96
CA ASN A 193 -19.60 2.64 -7.97
C ASN A 193 -18.61 1.53 -7.61
N ILE A 194 -17.50 1.85 -6.95
CA ILE A 194 -16.41 0.90 -6.71
C ILE A 194 -16.41 0.36 -5.29
N LEU A 195 -16.60 1.22 -4.30
CA LEU A 195 -16.57 0.82 -2.90
C LEU A 195 -17.55 -0.32 -2.56
N PRO A 196 -18.82 -0.34 -3.07
CA PRO A 196 -19.73 -1.47 -2.87
C PRO A 196 -19.25 -2.78 -3.53
N ARG A 197 -18.52 -2.69 -4.67
CA ARG A 197 -17.94 -3.88 -5.33
C ARG A 197 -16.87 -4.49 -4.44
N VAL A 198 -15.94 -3.68 -3.96
CA VAL A 198 -14.84 -4.11 -3.09
C VAL A 198 -15.37 -4.80 -1.83
N ALA A 199 -16.39 -4.22 -1.19
CA ALA A 199 -17.03 -4.82 -0.03
C ALA A 199 -17.72 -6.15 -0.34
N LYS A 200 -18.42 -6.24 -1.49
CA LYS A 200 -19.10 -7.45 -1.96
C LYS A 200 -18.12 -8.57 -2.30
N ASP A 201 -16.95 -8.22 -2.82
CA ASP A 201 -15.93 -9.19 -3.23
C ASP A 201 -15.13 -9.76 -2.05
N GLY A 202 -15.41 -9.32 -0.82
CA GLY A 202 -14.86 -9.92 0.40
C GLY A 202 -13.58 -9.30 0.92
N TYR A 203 -13.11 -8.19 0.34
CA TYR A 203 -12.03 -7.40 0.92
C TYR A 203 -12.48 -6.71 2.21
N ASN A 204 -11.57 -6.46 3.13
CA ASN A 204 -11.86 -5.79 4.40
C ASN A 204 -11.02 -4.50 4.63
N ALA A 205 -10.22 -4.14 3.63
CA ALA A 205 -9.49 -2.86 3.59
C ALA A 205 -9.36 -2.37 2.15
N ILE A 206 -9.35 -1.07 1.96
CA ILE A 206 -8.85 -0.41 0.75
C ILE A 206 -7.54 0.30 1.07
N GLN A 207 -6.58 0.22 0.15
CA GLN A 207 -5.35 1.02 0.17
C GLN A 207 -5.42 2.01 -0.97
N ILE A 208 -5.59 3.29 -0.63
CA ILE A 208 -5.67 4.37 -1.62
C ILE A 208 -4.25 4.81 -1.96
N MET A 209 -3.85 4.64 -3.23
CA MET A 209 -2.58 5.13 -3.76
C MET A 209 -2.47 6.64 -3.55
N ALA A 210 -1.23 7.12 -3.40
CA ALA A 210 -0.84 8.47 -3.04
C ALA A 210 -1.83 9.58 -3.48
N ILE A 211 -2.58 10.13 -2.53
CA ILE A 211 -3.61 11.17 -2.77
C ILE A 211 -3.25 12.54 -2.20
N GLN A 212 -2.08 12.68 -1.58
CA GLN A 212 -1.57 14.00 -1.23
C GLN A 212 -1.43 14.84 -2.50
N GLU A 213 -1.66 16.15 -2.42
CA GLU A 213 -1.68 16.98 -3.63
C GLU A 213 -0.33 16.95 -4.35
N HIS A 214 -0.38 16.84 -5.65
CA HIS A 214 0.76 16.70 -6.54
C HIS A 214 0.51 17.46 -7.85
N PRO A 215 1.54 18.12 -8.43
CA PRO A 215 1.34 18.97 -9.61
C PRO A 215 1.13 18.17 -10.89
N TYR A 216 1.73 17.00 -11.00
CA TYR A 216 1.71 16.17 -12.21
C TYR A 216 0.92 14.88 -12.00
N TYR A 217 -0.19 14.72 -12.72
CA TYR A 217 -1.06 13.55 -12.64
C TYR A 217 -0.33 12.25 -13.00
N GLY A 218 0.58 12.30 -13.98
CA GLY A 218 1.39 11.16 -14.40
C GLY A 218 2.42 10.66 -13.37
N SER A 219 2.57 11.36 -12.23
CA SER A 219 3.35 10.85 -11.10
C SER A 219 2.56 9.87 -10.22
N PHE A 220 1.30 9.59 -10.55
CA PHE A 220 0.38 8.74 -9.78
C PHE A 220 0.13 9.21 -8.33
N GLY A 221 0.56 10.43 -8.00
CA GLY A 221 0.55 11.00 -6.65
C GLY A 221 1.86 10.86 -5.89
N TYR A 222 2.88 10.22 -6.44
CA TYR A 222 4.15 10.00 -5.72
C TYR A 222 5.13 11.20 -5.77
N HIS A 223 4.86 12.23 -6.55
CA HIS A 223 5.58 13.50 -6.49
C HIS A 223 4.80 14.56 -5.70
N VAL A 224 4.73 14.39 -4.39
CA VAL A 224 3.93 15.21 -3.49
C VAL A 224 4.46 16.63 -3.42
N SER A 225 3.56 17.61 -3.56
CA SER A 225 3.84 19.04 -3.37
C SER A 225 3.25 19.60 -2.07
N SER A 226 2.05 19.18 -1.68
CA SER A 226 1.36 19.70 -0.50
C SER A 226 0.90 18.56 0.41
N PHE A 227 1.62 18.35 1.50
CA PHE A 227 1.50 17.18 2.36
C PHE A 227 0.20 17.12 3.18
N PHE A 228 -0.40 18.27 3.51
CA PHE A 228 -1.63 18.36 4.29
C PHE A 228 -2.90 18.54 3.44
N ALA A 229 -2.76 18.52 2.11
CA ALA A 229 -3.89 18.67 1.18
C ALA A 229 -4.16 17.36 0.44
N ALA A 230 -5.42 16.93 0.43
CA ALA A 230 -5.88 15.88 -0.48
C ALA A 230 -5.96 16.44 -1.91
N SER A 231 -5.59 15.65 -2.91
CA SER A 231 -5.63 16.10 -4.30
C SER A 231 -7.02 16.57 -4.71
N SER A 232 -7.08 17.79 -5.20
CA SER A 232 -8.31 18.42 -5.66
C SER A 232 -8.81 17.87 -6.99
N ARG A 233 -7.96 17.14 -7.73
CA ARG A 233 -8.37 16.46 -8.96
C ARG A 233 -9.51 15.48 -8.76
N PHE A 234 -9.58 14.89 -7.58
CA PHE A 234 -10.57 13.86 -7.27
C PHE A 234 -11.81 14.41 -6.55
N GLY A 235 -11.78 15.67 -6.12
CA GLY A 235 -12.91 16.31 -5.43
C GLY A 235 -12.51 17.18 -4.24
N THR A 236 -13.42 17.32 -3.30
CA THR A 236 -13.26 18.15 -2.10
C THR A 236 -12.78 17.33 -0.90
N PRO A 237 -12.23 18.00 0.14
CA PRO A 237 -11.92 17.34 1.41
C PRO A 237 -13.10 16.62 2.05
N ASP A 238 -14.31 17.20 1.95
CA ASP A 238 -15.52 16.62 2.54
C ASP A 238 -15.99 15.37 1.78
N GLU A 239 -15.79 15.32 0.46
CA GLU A 239 -16.08 14.13 -0.36
C GLU A 239 -15.14 12.98 -0.01
N LEU A 240 -13.85 13.24 0.23
CA LEU A 240 -12.92 12.21 0.72
C LEU A 240 -13.31 11.71 2.12
N LYS A 241 -13.68 12.62 3.03
CA LYS A 241 -14.19 12.25 4.37
C LYS A 241 -15.43 11.37 4.27
N GLN A 242 -16.34 11.70 3.35
CA GLN A 242 -17.53 10.89 3.10
C GLN A 242 -17.20 9.51 2.56
N LEU A 243 -16.25 9.41 1.64
CA LEU A 243 -15.77 8.12 1.11
C LEU A 243 -15.26 7.23 2.25
N ILE A 244 -14.39 7.77 3.11
CA ILE A 244 -13.82 7.02 4.24
C ILE A 244 -14.92 6.59 5.23
N ASP A 245 -15.84 7.47 5.54
CA ASP A 245 -16.95 7.18 6.46
C ASP A 245 -17.88 6.07 5.92
N GLU A 246 -18.18 6.08 4.62
CA GLU A 246 -19.00 5.04 4.00
C GLU A 246 -18.23 3.71 3.88
N ALA A 247 -16.91 3.75 3.63
CA ALA A 247 -16.06 2.56 3.71
C ALA A 247 -16.14 1.91 5.10
N HIS A 248 -16.03 2.70 6.15
CA HIS A 248 -16.21 2.24 7.53
C HIS A 248 -17.61 1.64 7.76
N GLY A 249 -18.66 2.24 7.18
CA GLY A 249 -20.03 1.73 7.24
C GLY A 249 -20.19 0.36 6.55
N MET A 250 -19.36 0.06 5.57
CA MET A 250 -19.31 -1.24 4.87
C MET A 250 -18.33 -2.24 5.53
N GLY A 251 -17.64 -1.85 6.60
CA GLY A 251 -16.68 -2.71 7.29
C GLY A 251 -15.27 -2.70 6.68
N LEU A 252 -14.97 -1.75 5.80
CA LEU A 252 -13.68 -1.58 5.14
C LEU A 252 -12.79 -0.61 5.91
N ALA A 253 -11.57 -1.02 6.27
CA ALA A 253 -10.52 -0.11 6.70
C ALA A 253 -10.01 0.70 5.51
N VAL A 254 -9.55 1.93 5.77
CA VAL A 254 -8.98 2.80 4.74
C VAL A 254 -7.53 3.11 5.07
N ILE A 255 -6.62 2.56 4.28
CA ILE A 255 -5.18 2.75 4.39
C ILE A 255 -4.75 3.79 3.36
N MET A 256 -3.94 4.75 3.77
CA MET A 256 -3.38 5.75 2.86
C MET A 256 -1.96 5.36 2.46
N ASP A 257 -1.67 5.44 1.17
CA ASP A 257 -0.30 5.41 0.69
C ASP A 257 0.35 6.76 0.95
N ILE A 258 1.32 6.82 1.89
CA ILE A 258 1.94 8.06 2.34
C ILE A 258 3.37 8.16 1.82
N VAL A 259 3.68 9.27 1.17
CA VAL A 259 4.99 9.54 0.59
C VAL A 259 5.77 10.48 1.49
N HIS A 260 6.60 9.91 2.35
CA HIS A 260 7.54 10.67 3.21
C HIS A 260 9.01 10.36 2.90
N SER A 261 9.25 9.53 1.87
CA SER A 261 10.58 9.22 1.36
C SER A 261 11.22 10.38 0.60
N HIS A 262 10.39 11.21 -0.07
CA HIS A 262 10.84 12.33 -0.88
C HIS A 262 9.72 13.35 -1.12
N ALA A 263 10.06 14.45 -1.81
CA ALA A 263 9.11 15.47 -2.27
C ALA A 263 9.42 15.85 -3.72
N VAL A 264 8.42 16.40 -4.42
CA VAL A 264 8.60 16.92 -5.77
C VAL A 264 9.67 18.02 -5.82
N LYS A 265 10.48 18.02 -6.86
CA LYS A 265 11.48 19.04 -7.13
C LYS A 265 10.85 20.31 -7.73
N ASN A 266 10.12 21.05 -6.89
CA ASN A 266 9.35 22.22 -7.28
C ASN A 266 9.42 23.30 -6.20
N GLU A 267 9.62 24.56 -6.59
CA GLU A 267 9.76 25.70 -5.69
C GLU A 267 8.43 26.42 -5.41
N VAL A 268 7.51 26.46 -6.38
CA VAL A 268 6.25 27.23 -6.26
C VAL A 268 5.15 26.41 -5.61
N GLU A 269 4.88 25.22 -6.14
CA GLU A 269 3.86 24.32 -5.63
C GLU A 269 4.38 23.44 -4.48
N GLY A 270 5.69 23.15 -4.44
CA GLY A 270 6.33 22.27 -3.47
C GLY A 270 7.10 23.03 -2.38
N LEU A 271 7.96 22.28 -1.68
CA LEU A 271 8.77 22.79 -0.56
C LEU A 271 10.18 23.19 -0.98
N GLY A 272 10.54 23.08 -2.27
CA GLY A 272 11.87 23.43 -2.78
C GLY A 272 12.16 24.91 -2.58
N ARG A 273 13.29 25.23 -1.93
CA ARG A 273 13.69 26.61 -1.60
C ARG A 273 12.56 27.46 -1.00
N PHE A 274 11.78 26.89 -0.10
CA PHE A 274 10.55 27.53 0.41
C PHE A 274 10.83 28.91 1.01
N ASP A 275 11.87 29.06 1.85
CA ASP A 275 12.32 30.31 2.46
C ASP A 275 13.55 30.94 1.77
N GLY A 276 13.85 30.48 0.56
CA GLY A 276 15.03 30.89 -0.22
C GLY A 276 16.28 30.04 0.03
N SER A 277 16.32 29.26 1.13
CA SER A 277 17.38 28.28 1.37
C SER A 277 17.03 26.93 0.72
N TYR A 278 18.05 26.14 0.38
CA TYR A 278 17.87 24.82 -0.19
C TYR A 278 17.66 23.73 0.86
N ASP A 279 17.99 24.01 2.11
CA ASP A 279 18.09 23.04 3.19
C ASP A 279 17.07 23.25 4.31
N GLN A 280 16.01 24.03 4.09
CA GLN A 280 14.94 24.22 5.09
C GLN A 280 14.33 22.86 5.48
N TYR A 281 13.83 22.11 4.50
CA TYR A 281 13.22 20.79 4.70
C TYR A 281 14.13 19.64 4.27
N PHE A 282 15.08 19.88 3.37
CA PHE A 282 15.81 18.85 2.65
C PHE A 282 17.27 18.75 3.07
N LEU A 283 17.91 17.67 2.69
CA LEU A 283 19.34 17.49 2.85
C LEU A 283 20.11 18.54 2.02
N SER A 284 21.36 18.75 2.34
CA SER A 284 22.25 19.67 1.61
C SER A 284 23.25 18.90 0.73
N GLY A 285 23.85 19.60 -0.23
CA GLY A 285 24.84 19.02 -1.14
C GLY A 285 24.26 17.95 -2.07
N GLU A 286 25.07 16.95 -2.39
CA GLU A 286 24.72 15.86 -3.32
C GLU A 286 23.58 14.97 -2.83
N ARG A 287 23.39 14.87 -1.51
CA ARG A 287 22.34 14.06 -0.89
C ARG A 287 20.94 14.71 -0.95
N ARG A 288 20.84 15.96 -1.41
CA ARG A 288 19.56 16.69 -1.50
C ARG A 288 18.62 16.08 -2.51
N GLU A 289 19.14 15.66 -3.67
CA GLU A 289 18.34 15.15 -4.78
C GLU A 289 18.43 13.63 -4.84
N HIS A 290 17.28 12.97 -5.03
CA HIS A 290 17.23 11.53 -5.22
C HIS A 290 17.76 11.18 -6.61
N PRO A 291 18.78 10.30 -6.73
CA PRO A 291 19.48 10.07 -8.00
C PRO A 291 18.61 9.39 -9.08
N ALA A 292 17.54 8.68 -8.68
CA ALA A 292 16.69 7.92 -9.60
C ALA A 292 15.28 8.50 -9.80
N TRP A 293 14.80 9.37 -8.89
CA TRP A 293 13.37 9.77 -8.87
C TRP A 293 13.10 11.24 -9.18
N ASP A 294 14.14 12.01 -9.55
CA ASP A 294 14.03 13.45 -9.80
C ASP A 294 13.24 14.20 -8.71
N SER A 295 13.62 13.96 -7.46
CA SER A 295 12.91 14.44 -6.27
C SER A 295 13.89 14.93 -5.20
N LEU A 296 13.37 15.53 -4.12
CA LEU A 296 14.13 16.07 -3.01
C LEU A 296 14.01 15.15 -1.78
N CYS A 297 15.16 14.88 -1.12
CA CYS A 297 15.23 14.01 0.06
C CYS A 297 15.15 14.83 1.35
N PHE A 298 14.22 14.48 2.24
CA PHE A 298 14.03 15.13 3.52
C PHE A 298 15.24 14.99 4.46
N ASN A 299 15.49 16.03 5.25
CA ASN A 299 16.47 15.98 6.32
C ASN A 299 15.84 15.50 7.62
N TYR A 300 15.78 14.19 7.81
CA TYR A 300 15.21 13.57 9.00
C TYR A 300 16.02 13.86 10.29
N GLY A 301 17.22 14.44 10.18
CA GLY A 301 18.01 14.88 11.32
C GLY A 301 17.48 16.15 11.99
N LYS A 302 16.70 17.00 11.25
CA LYS A 302 16.11 18.24 11.77
C LYS A 302 14.83 18.00 12.55
N ASN A 303 14.76 18.53 13.77
CA ASN A 303 13.55 18.37 14.61
C ASN A 303 12.32 19.04 14.00
N GLU A 304 12.46 20.15 13.28
CA GLU A 304 11.36 20.84 12.60
C GLU A 304 10.82 20.02 11.43
N VAL A 305 11.66 19.28 10.71
CA VAL A 305 11.27 18.37 9.65
C VAL A 305 10.53 17.15 10.24
N LEU A 306 11.05 16.59 11.33
CA LEU A 306 10.37 15.52 12.06
C LEU A 306 9.01 15.98 12.60
N HIS A 307 8.94 17.20 13.16
CA HIS A 307 7.68 17.79 13.59
C HIS A 307 6.67 17.91 12.44
N PHE A 308 7.12 18.35 11.25
CA PHE A 308 6.28 18.43 10.06
C PHE A 308 5.75 17.07 9.62
N LEU A 309 6.64 16.08 9.43
CA LEU A 309 6.27 14.75 8.93
C LEU A 309 5.43 13.94 9.96
N LEU A 310 5.79 14.00 11.24
CA LEU A 310 5.01 13.35 12.30
C LEU A 310 3.62 14.00 12.47
N SER A 311 3.54 15.34 12.41
CA SER A 311 2.25 16.04 12.41
C SER A 311 1.40 15.67 11.19
N ASN A 312 2.01 15.36 10.06
CA ASN A 312 1.33 14.92 8.86
C ASN A 312 0.68 13.52 9.05
N CYS A 313 1.39 12.56 9.64
CA CYS A 313 0.79 11.28 10.00
C CYS A 313 -0.42 11.45 10.92
N LYS A 314 -0.28 12.25 11.98
CA LYS A 314 -1.38 12.49 12.92
C LYS A 314 -2.56 13.19 12.27
N PHE A 315 -2.31 14.17 11.40
CA PHE A 315 -3.34 14.90 10.65
C PHE A 315 -4.24 13.96 9.84
N TRP A 316 -3.68 13.06 9.07
CA TRP A 316 -4.48 12.12 8.27
C TRP A 316 -5.30 11.15 9.12
N LEU A 317 -4.76 10.71 10.27
CA LEU A 317 -5.50 9.87 11.22
C LEU A 317 -6.65 10.63 11.90
N GLU A 318 -6.44 11.87 12.32
CA GLU A 318 -7.43 12.61 13.11
C GLU A 318 -8.43 13.37 12.26
N GLU A 319 -7.99 14.03 11.18
CA GLU A 319 -8.85 14.87 10.35
C GLU A 319 -9.67 14.03 9.35
N TYR A 320 -9.06 13.03 8.71
CA TYR A 320 -9.70 12.20 7.70
C TYR A 320 -10.12 10.82 8.20
N LYS A 321 -9.67 10.40 9.38
CA LYS A 321 -9.97 9.08 9.95
C LYS A 321 -9.44 7.90 9.12
N PHE A 322 -8.29 8.06 8.48
CA PHE A 322 -7.58 6.92 7.93
C PHE A 322 -7.24 5.90 9.03
N ASP A 323 -7.25 4.63 8.69
CA ASP A 323 -6.96 3.53 9.62
C ASP A 323 -5.48 3.13 9.64
N GLY A 324 -4.66 3.82 8.89
CA GLY A 324 -3.21 3.58 8.84
C GLY A 324 -2.59 3.96 7.51
N PHE A 325 -1.35 3.50 7.31
CA PHE A 325 -0.52 3.91 6.18
C PHE A 325 0.26 2.76 5.58
N ARG A 326 0.41 2.80 4.27
CA ARG A 326 1.53 2.16 3.57
C ARG A 326 2.58 3.24 3.33
N PHE A 327 3.78 3.06 3.86
CA PHE A 327 4.91 3.96 3.65
C PHE A 327 5.62 3.61 2.35
N ASP A 328 5.61 4.57 1.42
CA ASP A 328 6.25 4.48 0.12
C ASP A 328 7.76 4.59 0.23
N GLY A 329 8.50 3.77 -0.53
CA GLY A 329 9.92 3.91 -0.73
C GLY A 329 10.77 3.76 0.54
N VAL A 330 10.38 2.92 1.49
CA VAL A 330 11.11 2.75 2.77
C VAL A 330 12.56 2.30 2.53
N THR A 331 12.83 1.43 1.57
CA THR A 331 14.22 1.05 1.22
C THR A 331 15.07 2.27 0.90
N SER A 332 14.52 3.21 0.12
CA SER A 332 15.21 4.45 -0.24
C SER A 332 15.53 5.33 0.98
N MET A 333 14.73 5.25 2.04
CA MET A 333 14.95 6.00 3.29
C MET A 333 16.03 5.36 4.16
N LEU A 334 16.09 4.03 4.19
CA LEU A 334 16.97 3.29 5.11
C LEU A 334 18.45 3.41 4.81
N TYR A 335 18.83 3.73 3.56
CA TYR A 335 20.23 3.70 3.10
C TYR A 335 20.65 5.01 2.43
N TYR A 336 21.91 5.40 2.64
CA TYR A 336 22.49 6.57 1.96
C TYR A 336 22.58 6.41 0.44
N SER A 337 22.69 5.16 -0.04
CA SER A 337 22.64 4.79 -1.46
C SER A 337 21.22 4.71 -2.02
N HIS A 338 20.18 4.88 -1.19
CA HIS A 338 18.79 4.62 -1.53
C HIS A 338 18.51 3.17 -1.93
N GLY A 339 19.40 2.25 -1.55
CA GLY A 339 19.33 0.83 -1.97
C GLY A 339 19.72 0.59 -3.43
N LEU A 340 20.17 1.62 -4.15
CA LEU A 340 20.52 1.52 -5.55
C LEU A 340 21.90 0.86 -5.73
N GLY A 341 21.95 -0.19 -6.55
CA GLY A 341 23.18 -0.89 -6.85
C GLY A 341 23.76 -1.72 -5.70
N GLU A 342 23.03 -1.87 -4.60
CA GLU A 342 23.44 -2.71 -3.45
C GLU A 342 22.77 -4.07 -3.50
N ALA A 343 23.51 -5.10 -3.07
CA ALA A 343 23.00 -6.44 -2.86
C ALA A 343 23.02 -6.74 -1.36
N PHE A 344 21.88 -7.18 -0.82
CA PHE A 344 21.72 -7.55 0.58
C PHE A 344 21.79 -9.08 0.72
N CYS A 345 23.00 -9.60 0.82
CA CYS A 345 23.25 -11.05 0.79
C CYS A 345 23.55 -11.66 2.15
N ASN A 346 23.89 -10.83 3.14
CA ASN A 346 24.23 -11.28 4.49
C ASN A 346 23.88 -10.20 5.53
N TYR A 347 23.86 -10.59 6.81
CA TYR A 347 23.50 -9.66 7.89
C TYR A 347 24.44 -8.45 8.01
N GLY A 348 25.70 -8.56 7.62
CA GLY A 348 26.66 -7.44 7.64
C GLY A 348 26.24 -6.29 6.75
N ASP A 349 25.51 -6.55 5.68
CA ASP A 349 25.04 -5.52 4.75
C ASP A 349 24.06 -4.53 5.41
N TYR A 350 23.37 -4.95 6.46
CA TYR A 350 22.43 -4.11 7.23
C TYR A 350 23.07 -3.31 8.37
N PHE A 351 24.39 -3.49 8.61
CA PHE A 351 25.10 -2.92 9.76
C PHE A 351 26.50 -2.40 9.38
N ASN A 352 26.73 -2.09 8.11
CA ASN A 352 28.03 -1.66 7.57
C ASN A 352 28.28 -0.14 7.65
N GLY A 353 27.36 0.63 8.26
CA GLY A 353 27.46 2.09 8.36
C GLY A 353 26.85 2.86 7.18
N HIS A 354 26.26 2.20 6.19
CA HIS A 354 25.56 2.83 5.06
C HIS A 354 24.10 3.13 5.35
N GLN A 355 23.61 2.80 6.54
CA GLN A 355 22.22 3.02 6.95
C GLN A 355 22.03 4.45 7.43
N ASP A 356 20.92 5.10 7.01
CA ASP A 356 20.53 6.42 7.48
C ASP A 356 19.83 6.33 8.85
N GLY A 357 20.60 6.59 9.93
CA GLY A 357 20.11 6.50 11.30
C GLY A 357 18.99 7.51 11.60
N ASP A 358 19.00 8.68 10.95
CA ASP A 358 17.96 9.70 11.13
C ASP A 358 16.63 9.26 10.50
N ALA A 359 16.68 8.69 9.31
CA ALA A 359 15.50 8.14 8.65
C ALA A 359 14.92 6.94 9.41
N ILE A 360 15.79 6.05 9.93
CA ILE A 360 15.36 4.93 10.79
C ILE A 360 14.68 5.45 12.06
N ALA A 361 15.23 6.48 12.70
CA ALA A 361 14.62 7.08 13.88
C ALA A 361 13.26 7.72 13.54
N TYR A 362 13.16 8.41 12.40
CA TYR A 362 11.89 8.95 11.93
C TYR A 362 10.84 7.86 11.75
N LEU A 363 11.14 6.79 11.01
CA LEU A 363 10.21 5.68 10.75
C LEU A 363 9.73 5.01 12.04
N THR A 364 10.67 4.80 12.99
CA THR A 364 10.33 4.21 14.29
C THR A 364 9.41 5.12 15.11
N LEU A 365 9.70 6.43 15.15
CA LEU A 365 8.85 7.41 15.84
C LEU A 365 7.51 7.60 15.15
N ALA A 366 7.45 7.52 13.82
CA ALA A 366 6.19 7.55 13.07
C ALA A 366 5.28 6.37 13.45
N ASN A 367 5.81 5.15 13.48
CA ASN A 367 5.06 3.97 13.93
C ASN A 367 4.59 4.11 15.37
N LYS A 368 5.47 4.57 16.27
CA LYS A 368 5.11 4.83 17.67
C LYS A 368 3.96 5.83 17.79
N LEU A 369 4.07 6.96 17.11
CA LEU A 369 3.04 8.00 17.08
C LEU A 369 1.70 7.49 16.53
N ILE A 370 1.74 6.77 15.41
CA ILE A 370 0.54 6.26 14.75
C ILE A 370 -0.24 5.35 15.71
N HIS A 371 0.44 4.44 16.41
CA HIS A 371 -0.19 3.54 17.37
C HIS A 371 -0.55 4.23 18.71
N GLU A 372 0.13 5.31 19.08
CA GLU A 372 -0.28 6.17 20.21
C GLU A 372 -1.59 6.88 19.92
N VAL A 373 -1.75 7.42 18.70
CA VAL A 373 -2.97 8.11 18.25
C VAL A 373 -4.12 7.13 18.01
N ASN A 374 -3.83 6.00 17.37
CA ASN A 374 -4.79 4.95 17.07
C ASN A 374 -4.17 3.56 17.28
N PRO A 375 -4.38 2.92 18.45
CA PRO A 375 -3.82 1.58 18.73
C PRO A 375 -4.29 0.49 17.74
N GLY A 376 -5.38 0.72 17.02
CA GLY A 376 -5.90 -0.16 15.98
C GLY A 376 -5.32 0.11 14.59
N ALA A 377 -4.47 1.10 14.42
CA ALA A 377 -3.90 1.47 13.13
C ALA A 377 -3.13 0.32 12.46
N ILE A 378 -2.96 0.47 11.15
CA ILE A 378 -2.25 -0.49 10.31
C ILE A 378 -1.06 0.26 9.68
N THR A 379 0.16 -0.27 9.87
CA THR A 379 1.35 0.29 9.23
C THR A 379 2.04 -0.77 8.38
N ILE A 380 2.28 -0.42 7.10
CA ILE A 380 2.87 -1.31 6.10
C ILE A 380 4.10 -0.60 5.51
N ALA A 381 5.22 -1.29 5.47
CA ALA A 381 6.43 -0.79 4.83
C ALA A 381 6.60 -1.39 3.43
N GLU A 382 6.78 -0.54 2.43
CA GLU A 382 7.34 -0.96 1.14
C GLU A 382 8.86 -1.01 1.27
N GLU A 383 9.39 -2.21 1.44
CA GLU A 383 10.82 -2.42 1.72
C GLU A 383 11.30 -3.75 1.12
N VAL A 384 12.31 -3.68 0.24
CA VAL A 384 12.79 -4.81 -0.55
C VAL A 384 14.13 -5.37 -0.05
N SER A 385 14.89 -4.62 0.75
CA SER A 385 16.23 -5.04 1.17
C SER A 385 16.23 -6.22 2.16
N GLY A 386 15.15 -6.39 2.92
CA GLY A 386 15.05 -7.40 3.98
C GLY A 386 15.65 -6.94 5.33
N MET A 387 15.73 -5.63 5.58
CA MET A 387 16.25 -5.07 6.85
C MET A 387 15.66 -5.78 8.06
N PRO A 388 16.48 -6.42 8.93
CA PRO A 388 15.99 -7.11 10.12
C PRO A 388 15.29 -6.17 11.11
N GLY A 389 14.16 -6.62 11.66
CA GLY A 389 13.41 -5.88 12.67
C GLY A 389 12.44 -4.84 12.10
N LEU A 390 12.29 -4.71 10.78
CA LEU A 390 11.42 -3.69 10.19
C LEU A 390 9.97 -3.81 10.69
N ALA A 391 9.40 -4.99 10.65
CA ALA A 391 8.05 -5.27 11.15
C ALA A 391 8.06 -5.99 12.51
N ALA A 392 9.07 -5.73 13.34
CA ALA A 392 9.14 -6.15 14.72
C ALA A 392 8.80 -4.99 15.66
N LYS A 393 8.38 -5.32 16.89
CA LYS A 393 8.00 -4.33 17.88
C LYS A 393 9.16 -3.45 18.30
N ILE A 394 8.87 -2.18 18.61
CA ILE A 394 9.88 -1.20 19.02
C ILE A 394 10.57 -1.65 20.30
N GLU A 395 9.81 -2.12 21.30
CA GLU A 395 10.35 -2.62 22.57
C GLU A 395 11.26 -3.84 22.42
N ASP A 396 11.14 -4.58 21.32
CA ASP A 396 11.99 -5.72 20.99
C ASP A 396 13.27 -5.33 20.22
N GLY A 397 13.40 -4.04 19.84
CA GLY A 397 14.50 -3.50 19.03
C GLY A 397 14.17 -3.34 17.55
N GLY A 398 12.90 -3.50 17.17
CA GLY A 398 12.41 -3.29 15.81
C GLY A 398 11.97 -1.85 15.52
N TYR A 399 11.42 -1.61 14.32
CA TYR A 399 10.99 -0.29 13.86
C TYR A 399 9.48 -0.05 14.01
N GLY A 400 8.72 -1.07 14.42
CA GLY A 400 7.33 -0.96 14.81
C GLY A 400 6.30 -0.98 13.67
N PHE A 401 6.68 -1.31 12.44
CA PHE A 401 5.69 -1.59 11.40
C PHE A 401 4.89 -2.85 11.76
N ASP A 402 3.60 -2.86 11.41
CA ASP A 402 2.79 -4.07 11.54
C ASP A 402 3.12 -5.10 10.46
N TYR A 403 3.45 -4.62 9.24
CA TYR A 403 3.68 -5.47 8.07
C TYR A 403 4.80 -4.92 7.17
N ARG A 404 5.47 -5.86 6.49
CA ARG A 404 6.34 -5.61 5.34
C ARG A 404 5.64 -6.10 4.07
N MET A 405 5.74 -5.40 2.95
CA MET A 405 5.32 -5.94 1.66
C MET A 405 6.26 -7.07 1.21
N ALA A 406 5.69 -8.20 0.81
CA ALA A 406 6.46 -9.36 0.33
C ALA A 406 6.81 -9.18 -1.16
N MET A 407 7.70 -8.24 -1.46
CA MET A 407 8.04 -7.82 -2.83
C MET A 407 8.70 -8.90 -3.68
N ASN A 408 9.29 -9.91 -3.06
CA ASN A 408 9.85 -11.09 -3.76
C ASN A 408 8.79 -11.91 -4.49
N ILE A 409 7.55 -11.94 -4.01
CA ILE A 409 6.48 -12.79 -4.58
C ILE A 409 6.05 -12.32 -5.98
N PRO A 410 5.65 -11.04 -6.20
CA PRO A 410 5.32 -10.57 -7.54
C PRO A 410 6.51 -10.66 -8.51
N ASP A 411 7.72 -10.35 -8.06
CA ASP A 411 8.93 -10.46 -8.88
C ASP A 411 9.17 -11.90 -9.33
N TYR A 412 8.98 -12.86 -8.43
CA TYR A 412 9.07 -14.28 -8.74
C TYR A 412 8.02 -14.71 -9.79
N TRP A 413 6.75 -14.29 -9.62
CA TRP A 413 5.69 -14.63 -10.59
C TRP A 413 5.96 -14.04 -11.97
N ILE A 414 6.32 -12.76 -12.04
CA ILE A 414 6.65 -12.11 -13.31
C ILE A 414 7.82 -12.80 -13.99
N LYS A 415 8.90 -13.05 -13.27
CA LYS A 415 10.09 -13.73 -13.79
C LYS A 415 9.75 -15.15 -14.27
N THR A 416 8.96 -15.89 -13.50
CA THR A 416 8.55 -17.26 -13.84
C THR A 416 7.71 -17.27 -15.12
N ILE A 417 6.71 -16.41 -15.23
CA ILE A 417 5.83 -16.34 -16.40
C ILE A 417 6.60 -15.87 -17.66
N LYS A 418 7.55 -14.95 -17.48
CA LYS A 418 8.31 -14.34 -18.58
C LYS A 418 9.40 -15.25 -19.12
N GLU A 419 10.09 -15.99 -18.24
CA GLU A 419 11.32 -16.68 -18.56
C GLU A 419 11.18 -18.20 -18.66
N LYS A 420 10.11 -18.79 -18.08
CA LYS A 420 9.93 -20.24 -18.01
C LYS A 420 8.69 -20.70 -18.77
N LYS A 421 8.81 -21.83 -19.44
CA LYS A 421 7.64 -22.55 -19.95
C LYS A 421 6.87 -23.19 -18.79
N ASP A 422 5.58 -23.50 -18.99
CA ASP A 422 4.76 -24.11 -17.94
C ASP A 422 5.34 -25.44 -17.43
N GLU A 423 6.00 -26.21 -18.32
CA GLU A 423 6.66 -27.47 -18.01
C GLU A 423 7.84 -27.31 -17.04
N ASP A 424 8.42 -26.11 -16.97
CA ASP A 424 9.61 -25.78 -16.15
C ASP A 424 9.24 -25.09 -14.83
N TRP A 425 7.94 -25.07 -14.46
CA TRP A 425 7.52 -24.55 -13.17
C TRP A 425 7.74 -25.59 -12.08
N HIS A 426 8.63 -25.27 -11.13
CA HIS A 426 9.00 -26.18 -10.05
C HIS A 426 8.23 -25.86 -8.76
N PRO A 427 7.33 -26.75 -8.31
CA PRO A 427 6.61 -26.62 -7.05
C PRO A 427 7.47 -26.33 -5.82
N SER A 428 8.66 -26.91 -5.76
CA SER A 428 9.62 -26.64 -4.68
C SER A 428 10.08 -25.18 -4.63
N SER A 429 10.36 -24.57 -5.79
CA SER A 429 10.72 -23.14 -5.90
C SER A 429 9.52 -22.25 -5.59
N ILE A 430 8.35 -22.57 -6.12
CA ILE A 430 7.10 -21.85 -5.84
C ILE A 430 6.81 -21.83 -4.33
N TRP A 431 6.93 -22.98 -3.68
CA TRP A 431 6.77 -23.09 -2.24
C TRP A 431 7.76 -22.21 -1.48
N TRP A 432 9.03 -22.29 -1.85
CA TRP A 432 10.08 -21.51 -1.21
C TRP A 432 9.79 -20.01 -1.29
N GLU A 433 9.56 -19.47 -2.47
CA GLU A 433 9.34 -18.04 -2.68
C GLU A 433 8.09 -17.51 -1.96
N THR A 434 7.04 -18.31 -1.89
CA THR A 434 5.78 -17.88 -1.25
C THR A 434 5.78 -18.07 0.27
N THR A 435 6.73 -18.82 0.83
CA THR A 435 6.80 -19.11 2.27
C THR A 435 8.10 -18.67 2.94
N ASN A 436 9.14 -18.32 2.17
CA ASN A 436 10.41 -17.84 2.71
C ASN A 436 10.28 -16.39 3.22
N ARG A 437 10.26 -16.25 4.54
CA ARG A 437 10.15 -14.98 5.24
C ARG A 437 10.69 -15.09 6.66
N ARG A 438 10.99 -13.97 7.26
CA ARG A 438 11.38 -13.92 8.67
C ARG A 438 10.23 -14.41 9.57
N ALA A 439 10.57 -15.22 10.57
CA ALA A 439 9.60 -15.79 11.49
C ALA A 439 9.01 -14.74 12.47
N ASP A 440 9.75 -13.66 12.73
CA ASP A 440 9.42 -12.57 13.64
C ASP A 440 8.65 -11.42 12.97
N GLU A 441 8.37 -11.50 11.67
CA GLU A 441 7.68 -10.46 10.92
C GLU A 441 6.41 -10.97 10.24
N LYS A 442 5.42 -10.07 10.10
CA LYS A 442 4.22 -10.28 9.27
C LYS A 442 4.38 -9.58 7.92
N THR A 443 3.87 -10.22 6.88
CA THR A 443 3.97 -9.69 5.51
C THR A 443 2.61 -9.53 4.85
N ILE A 444 2.53 -8.58 3.90
CA ILE A 444 1.45 -8.51 2.92
C ILE A 444 1.92 -9.20 1.66
N SER A 445 1.33 -10.35 1.36
CA SER A 445 1.62 -11.12 0.15
C SER A 445 0.73 -10.66 -1.00
N TYR A 446 1.27 -10.59 -2.21
CA TYR A 446 0.52 -10.21 -3.40
C TYR A 446 1.16 -10.82 -4.65
N ALA A 447 0.34 -11.09 -5.65
CA ALA A 447 0.84 -11.55 -6.94
C ALA A 447 1.27 -10.38 -7.83
N GLU A 448 0.54 -9.25 -7.70
CA GLU A 448 0.72 -8.05 -8.50
C GLU A 448 0.15 -6.83 -7.76
N SER A 449 0.89 -5.71 -7.75
CA SER A 449 0.43 -4.39 -7.32
C SER A 449 0.40 -3.44 -8.52
N HIS A 450 0.20 -2.14 -8.27
CA HIS A 450 0.31 -1.13 -9.31
C HIS A 450 1.70 -1.08 -9.98
N ASP A 451 2.77 -1.35 -9.23
CA ASP A 451 4.16 -1.25 -9.73
C ASP A 451 4.43 -2.15 -10.93
N GLN A 452 3.97 -3.41 -10.88
CA GLN A 452 4.20 -4.37 -11.94
C GLN A 452 3.47 -4.00 -13.23
N ALA A 453 2.35 -3.29 -13.11
CA ALA A 453 1.56 -2.85 -14.26
C ALA A 453 2.00 -1.49 -14.84
N LEU A 454 2.71 -0.65 -14.05
CA LEU A 454 3.04 0.74 -14.38
C LEU A 454 4.37 0.91 -15.11
N VAL A 455 5.40 0.18 -14.73
CA VAL A 455 6.80 0.49 -15.11
C VAL A 455 7.18 -0.13 -16.45
N GLY A 456 6.33 0.05 -17.48
CA GLY A 456 6.61 -0.46 -18.82
C GLY A 456 6.50 -1.97 -18.95
N ASP A 457 5.90 -2.61 -17.96
CA ASP A 457 5.66 -4.03 -17.94
C ASP A 457 4.17 -4.35 -18.16
N LYS A 458 3.81 -5.62 -18.23
CA LYS A 458 2.46 -6.12 -18.50
C LYS A 458 1.87 -6.73 -17.24
N THR A 459 0.55 -6.62 -17.04
CA THR A 459 -0.16 -7.35 -16.00
C THR A 459 0.06 -8.87 -16.12
N ILE A 460 -0.04 -9.60 -15.02
CA ILE A 460 0.13 -11.06 -15.01
C ILE A 460 -0.79 -11.72 -16.03
N ILE A 461 -2.06 -11.34 -16.07
CA ILE A 461 -3.02 -11.94 -17.01
C ILE A 461 -2.65 -11.63 -18.46
N PHE A 462 -2.18 -10.41 -18.76
CA PHE A 462 -1.75 -10.06 -20.11
C PHE A 462 -0.46 -10.79 -20.50
N ARG A 463 0.45 -11.05 -19.57
CA ARG A 463 1.63 -11.89 -19.81
C ARG A 463 1.25 -13.35 -20.11
N LEU A 464 0.20 -13.85 -19.46
CA LEU A 464 -0.27 -15.22 -19.64
C LEU A 464 -1.01 -15.44 -20.96
N ILE A 465 -1.74 -14.44 -21.47
CA ILE A 465 -2.67 -14.56 -22.61
C ILE A 465 -2.18 -13.76 -23.81
N ASP A 466 -1.63 -12.56 -23.57
CA ASP A 466 -1.21 -11.57 -24.58
C ASP A 466 -2.40 -11.07 -25.44
N ALA A 467 -2.18 -10.82 -26.73
CA ALA A 467 -3.15 -10.22 -27.66
C ALA A 467 -4.46 -11.01 -27.80
N ASP A 468 -4.45 -12.30 -27.52
CA ASP A 468 -5.66 -13.14 -27.53
C ASP A 468 -6.75 -12.64 -26.58
N MET A 469 -6.40 -11.85 -25.55
CA MET A 469 -7.37 -11.18 -24.68
C MET A 469 -8.33 -10.24 -25.42
N TYR A 470 -7.90 -9.66 -26.52
CA TYR A 470 -8.73 -8.72 -27.29
C TYR A 470 -9.74 -9.41 -28.20
N TRP A 471 -9.51 -10.68 -28.52
CA TRP A 471 -10.27 -11.37 -29.57
C TRP A 471 -11.02 -12.60 -29.07
N HIS A 472 -10.54 -13.24 -28.00
CA HIS A 472 -10.98 -14.58 -27.58
C HIS A 472 -11.56 -14.66 -26.16
N MET A 473 -11.97 -13.51 -25.60
CA MET A 473 -12.58 -13.48 -24.26
C MET A 473 -14.10 -13.68 -24.27
N GLN A 474 -14.74 -13.95 -25.43
CA GLN A 474 -16.13 -14.37 -25.44
C GLN A 474 -16.32 -15.73 -24.78
N LYS A 475 -17.41 -15.90 -24.02
CA LYS A 475 -17.66 -17.10 -23.20
C LYS A 475 -17.65 -18.40 -24.00
N GLY A 476 -18.15 -18.41 -25.24
CA GLY A 476 -18.19 -19.58 -26.12
C GLY A 476 -16.94 -19.79 -26.98
N ASP A 477 -15.92 -18.97 -26.85
CA ASP A 477 -14.70 -19.07 -27.66
C ASP A 477 -13.70 -20.02 -26.99
N GLU A 478 -13.26 -21.04 -27.73
CA GLU A 478 -12.35 -22.11 -27.28
C GLU A 478 -10.91 -21.80 -27.69
N ASN A 479 -10.31 -20.79 -27.06
CA ASN A 479 -8.91 -20.43 -27.29
C ASN A 479 -8.02 -21.01 -26.19
N TYR A 480 -6.97 -21.76 -26.60
CA TYR A 480 -6.03 -22.41 -25.67
C TYR A 480 -5.28 -21.43 -24.78
N MET A 481 -4.79 -20.30 -25.31
CA MET A 481 -4.02 -19.33 -24.52
C MET A 481 -4.88 -18.65 -23.47
N VAL A 482 -6.15 -18.35 -23.80
CA VAL A 482 -7.10 -17.79 -22.86
C VAL A 482 -7.43 -18.76 -21.74
N HIS A 483 -7.72 -20.03 -22.06
CA HIS A 483 -7.96 -21.06 -21.04
C HIS A 483 -6.76 -21.29 -20.15
N ARG A 484 -5.55 -21.39 -20.74
CA ARG A 484 -4.30 -21.48 -20.01
C ARG A 484 -4.12 -20.31 -19.04
N GLY A 485 -4.29 -19.09 -19.53
CA GLY A 485 -4.08 -17.88 -18.74
C GLY A 485 -5.07 -17.78 -17.59
N ILE A 486 -6.35 -18.04 -17.82
CA ILE A 486 -7.40 -18.05 -16.78
C ILE A 486 -7.10 -19.11 -15.70
N ALA A 487 -6.69 -20.32 -16.11
CA ALA A 487 -6.36 -21.39 -15.16
C ALA A 487 -5.16 -21.01 -14.27
N LEU A 488 -4.06 -20.59 -14.87
CA LEU A 488 -2.85 -20.19 -14.13
C LEU A 488 -3.06 -18.96 -13.27
N HIS A 489 -3.81 -17.96 -13.73
CA HIS A 489 -4.12 -16.75 -12.95
C HIS A 489 -4.85 -17.11 -11.65
N LYS A 490 -5.88 -17.97 -11.72
CA LYS A 490 -6.58 -18.47 -10.53
C LYS A 490 -5.64 -19.20 -9.56
N MET A 491 -4.77 -20.09 -10.09
CA MET A 491 -3.82 -20.86 -9.28
C MET A 491 -2.80 -19.96 -8.59
N ILE A 492 -2.22 -18.97 -9.30
CA ILE A 492 -1.26 -18.01 -8.76
C ILE A 492 -1.89 -17.24 -7.59
N ARG A 493 -3.09 -16.72 -7.77
CA ARG A 493 -3.79 -15.94 -6.75
C ARG A 493 -4.15 -16.78 -5.54
N LEU A 494 -4.71 -17.98 -5.75
CA LEU A 494 -5.05 -18.91 -4.68
C LEU A 494 -3.82 -19.29 -3.84
N LEU A 495 -2.71 -19.61 -4.49
CA LEU A 495 -1.49 -19.97 -3.78
C LEU A 495 -0.95 -18.76 -2.99
N THR A 496 -0.93 -17.57 -3.59
CA THR A 496 -0.45 -16.36 -2.93
C THR A 496 -1.26 -16.02 -1.68
N VAL A 497 -2.60 -16.05 -1.75
CA VAL A 497 -3.45 -15.73 -0.59
C VAL A 497 -3.45 -16.85 0.46
N SER A 498 -3.34 -18.11 0.05
CA SER A 498 -3.40 -19.23 1.00
C SER A 498 -2.09 -19.45 1.78
N THR A 499 -0.99 -18.82 1.34
CA THR A 499 0.32 -18.89 2.02
C THR A 499 0.65 -17.67 2.89
N ILE A 500 -0.24 -16.70 3.06
CA ILE A 500 -0.02 -15.47 3.86
C ILE A 500 0.35 -15.76 5.32
N ASN A 501 1.09 -14.83 5.98
CA ASN A 501 1.27 -14.79 7.44
C ASN A 501 0.82 -13.46 8.08
N GLY A 502 0.28 -12.56 7.29
CA GLY A 502 -0.25 -11.27 7.72
C GLY A 502 -1.47 -10.89 6.90
N GLY A 503 -1.26 -10.44 5.68
CA GLY A 503 -2.33 -10.03 4.79
C GLY A 503 -2.09 -10.39 3.33
N TYR A 504 -3.08 -10.06 2.53
CA TYR A 504 -3.08 -10.20 1.07
C TYR A 504 -3.48 -8.87 0.43
N LEU A 505 -2.85 -8.52 -0.68
CA LEU A 505 -3.19 -7.34 -1.46
C LEU A 505 -3.50 -7.73 -2.90
N ASN A 506 -4.53 -7.11 -3.45
CA ASN A 506 -4.88 -7.13 -4.86
C ASN A 506 -5.01 -5.71 -5.40
N PHE A 507 -4.40 -5.43 -6.55
CA PHE A 507 -4.59 -4.17 -7.25
C PHE A 507 -5.86 -4.18 -8.08
N MET A 508 -6.59 -3.06 -8.10
CA MET A 508 -7.87 -2.89 -8.79
C MET A 508 -7.85 -3.34 -10.25
N GLY A 509 -8.76 -4.24 -10.58
CA GLY A 509 -8.90 -4.86 -11.89
C GLY A 509 -8.20 -6.20 -12.04
N ASN A 510 -7.19 -6.50 -11.21
CA ASN A 510 -6.47 -7.77 -11.31
C ASN A 510 -7.35 -8.95 -10.87
N GLU A 511 -8.34 -8.73 -9.99
CA GLU A 511 -9.29 -9.75 -9.54
C GLU A 511 -10.10 -10.35 -10.68
N PHE A 512 -10.41 -9.59 -11.71
CA PHE A 512 -11.11 -10.08 -12.89
C PHE A 512 -10.22 -10.18 -14.15
N GLY A 513 -8.91 -9.94 -14.02
CA GLY A 513 -7.98 -10.04 -15.13
C GLY A 513 -8.13 -8.90 -16.15
N HIS A 514 -8.22 -7.65 -15.68
CA HIS A 514 -8.25 -6.47 -16.58
C HIS A 514 -7.11 -6.56 -17.60
N PRO A 515 -7.39 -6.40 -18.93
CA PRO A 515 -6.45 -6.79 -19.98
C PRO A 515 -5.28 -5.83 -20.17
N GLU A 516 -5.37 -4.60 -19.68
CA GLU A 516 -4.44 -3.55 -20.07
C GLU A 516 -3.50 -3.16 -18.91
N TRP A 517 -2.26 -2.82 -19.30
CA TRP A 517 -1.31 -2.14 -18.41
C TRP A 517 -1.81 -0.73 -18.07
N ILE A 518 -1.08 -0.01 -17.22
CA ILE A 518 -1.40 1.36 -16.84
C ILE A 518 -0.41 2.30 -17.51
N ASP A 519 -0.93 3.27 -18.25
CA ASP A 519 -0.17 4.37 -18.85
C ASP A 519 -0.97 5.67 -18.69
N PHE A 520 -0.49 6.51 -17.77
CA PHE A 520 -1.15 7.78 -17.48
C PHE A 520 -0.92 8.81 -18.61
N PRO A 521 -1.79 9.82 -18.71
CA PRO A 521 -1.64 10.87 -19.72
C PRO A 521 -0.27 11.54 -19.63
N ARG A 522 0.47 11.49 -20.72
CA ARG A 522 1.78 12.09 -20.92
C ARG A 522 1.99 12.45 -22.39
N GLU A 523 3.00 13.25 -22.69
CA GLU A 523 3.30 13.67 -24.07
C GLU A 523 3.46 12.46 -25.02
N GLY A 524 4.19 11.43 -24.57
CA GLY A 524 4.48 10.24 -25.39
C GLY A 524 3.27 9.38 -25.75
N ASN A 525 2.11 9.54 -25.09
CA ASN A 525 0.86 8.86 -25.45
C ASN A 525 -0.25 9.83 -25.90
N GLY A 526 0.12 11.08 -26.24
CA GLY A 526 -0.85 12.09 -26.69
C GLY A 526 -1.82 12.54 -25.60
N TRP A 527 -1.43 12.47 -24.34
CA TRP A 527 -2.25 12.82 -23.17
C TRP A 527 -3.51 11.96 -23.01
N SER A 528 -3.46 10.70 -23.49
CA SER A 528 -4.58 9.76 -23.49
C SER A 528 -4.85 9.18 -22.12
N TYR A 529 -6.15 9.09 -21.77
CA TYR A 529 -6.63 8.39 -20.58
C TYR A 529 -6.99 6.92 -20.85
N LYS A 530 -6.79 6.43 -22.08
CA LYS A 530 -7.21 5.09 -22.50
C LYS A 530 -6.74 3.99 -21.55
N TYR A 531 -5.49 4.07 -21.10
CA TYR A 531 -4.87 3.10 -20.20
C TYR A 531 -4.80 3.56 -18.73
N ALA A 532 -5.42 4.70 -18.41
CA ALA A 532 -5.51 5.25 -17.04
C ALA A 532 -6.93 5.14 -16.48
N ARG A 533 -7.60 4.03 -16.78
CA ARG A 533 -8.95 3.71 -16.34
C ARG A 533 -9.10 2.23 -16.03
N ARG A 534 -10.26 1.85 -15.49
CA ARG A 534 -10.65 0.45 -15.34
C ARG A 534 -12.00 0.20 -16.01
N GLN A 535 -12.04 -0.79 -16.89
CA GLN A 535 -13.20 -1.17 -17.68
C GLN A 535 -14.06 -2.19 -16.92
N TRP A 536 -14.88 -1.69 -16.01
CA TRP A 536 -15.77 -2.51 -15.16
C TRP A 536 -16.84 -3.24 -15.97
N ASP A 537 -17.21 -2.71 -17.11
CA ASP A 537 -18.13 -3.33 -18.07
C ASP A 537 -17.62 -4.70 -18.57
N LEU A 538 -16.31 -4.94 -18.58
CA LEU A 538 -15.76 -6.25 -18.93
C LEU A 538 -16.17 -7.35 -17.95
N VAL A 539 -16.08 -7.08 -16.66
CA VAL A 539 -16.48 -8.08 -15.63
C VAL A 539 -17.97 -8.15 -15.46
N ASP A 540 -18.71 -7.07 -15.74
CA ASP A 540 -20.19 -7.03 -15.64
C ASP A 540 -20.87 -7.71 -16.84
N ASN A 541 -20.17 -7.87 -17.97
CA ASN A 541 -20.68 -8.54 -19.13
C ASN A 541 -20.52 -10.07 -19.01
N LEU A 542 -21.64 -10.77 -18.77
CA LEU A 542 -21.66 -12.22 -18.59
C LEU A 542 -21.42 -13.02 -19.88
N ASP A 543 -21.36 -12.38 -21.03
CA ASP A 543 -20.95 -12.99 -22.30
C ASP A 543 -19.41 -13.03 -22.47
N LEU A 544 -18.66 -12.37 -21.56
CA LEU A 544 -17.21 -12.39 -21.51
C LEU A 544 -16.68 -13.25 -20.36
N LYS A 545 -15.47 -13.76 -20.51
CA LYS A 545 -14.83 -14.65 -19.52
C LYS A 545 -14.29 -13.94 -18.28
N TYR A 546 -14.24 -12.59 -18.24
CA TYR A 546 -13.72 -11.83 -17.10
C TYR A 546 -14.46 -12.10 -15.79
N HIS A 547 -15.78 -12.30 -15.86
CA HIS A 547 -16.58 -12.59 -14.65
C HIS A 547 -16.17 -13.91 -13.98
N PHE A 548 -15.65 -14.90 -14.72
CA PHE A 548 -15.16 -16.15 -14.13
C PHE A 548 -14.01 -15.92 -13.15
N LEU A 549 -13.10 -14.99 -13.47
CA LEU A 549 -12.00 -14.62 -12.58
C LEU A 549 -12.50 -13.84 -11.37
N GLY A 550 -13.42 -12.88 -11.55
CA GLY A 550 -14.02 -12.11 -10.46
C GLY A 550 -14.84 -12.99 -9.51
N ASP A 551 -15.62 -13.94 -10.04
CA ASP A 551 -16.38 -14.89 -9.22
C ASP A 551 -15.45 -15.83 -8.43
N PHE A 552 -14.36 -16.28 -9.05
CA PHE A 552 -13.35 -17.07 -8.36
C PHE A 552 -12.64 -16.28 -7.24
N ASP A 553 -12.28 -15.03 -7.50
CA ASP A 553 -11.64 -14.16 -6.50
C ASP A 553 -12.53 -14.01 -5.26
N ARG A 554 -13.80 -13.76 -5.45
CA ARG A 554 -14.78 -13.63 -4.36
C ARG A 554 -14.89 -14.90 -3.53
N GLU A 555 -15.10 -16.06 -4.14
CA GLU A 555 -15.21 -17.33 -3.41
C GLU A 555 -13.88 -17.69 -2.71
N MET A 556 -12.75 -17.38 -3.33
CA MET A 556 -11.43 -17.56 -2.73
C MET A 556 -11.26 -16.72 -1.46
N LEU A 557 -11.61 -15.43 -1.53
CA LEU A 557 -11.50 -14.51 -0.37
C LEU A 557 -12.49 -14.86 0.73
N GLU A 558 -13.72 -15.26 0.38
CA GLU A 558 -14.72 -15.75 1.33
C GLU A 558 -14.20 -16.99 2.08
N LEU A 559 -13.65 -17.97 1.36
CA LEU A 559 -13.06 -19.17 1.97
C LEU A 559 -11.95 -18.83 2.97
N ILE A 560 -11.07 -17.90 2.62
CA ILE A 560 -9.94 -17.46 3.48
C ILE A 560 -10.46 -16.65 4.67
N GLY A 561 -11.42 -15.74 4.45
CA GLY A 561 -12.01 -14.87 5.47
C GLY A 561 -12.85 -15.63 6.52
N ASP A 562 -13.44 -16.75 6.15
CA ASP A 562 -14.23 -17.61 7.04
C ASP A 562 -13.38 -18.40 8.05
N VAL A 563 -12.09 -18.55 7.79
CA VAL A 563 -11.18 -19.27 8.68
C VAL A 563 -10.59 -18.32 9.71
N LYS A 564 -11.12 -18.34 10.92
CA LYS A 564 -10.65 -17.49 12.01
C LYS A 564 -9.14 -17.59 12.20
N ASN A 565 -8.45 -16.45 12.23
CA ASN A 565 -6.99 -16.33 12.39
C ASN A 565 -6.21 -17.14 11.33
N PHE A 566 -6.69 -17.13 10.10
CA PHE A 566 -6.07 -17.88 9.00
C PHE A 566 -4.57 -17.59 8.89
N GLN A 567 -4.18 -16.33 8.88
CA GLN A 567 -2.79 -15.89 8.72
C GLN A 567 -1.85 -16.33 9.87
N ASP A 568 -2.39 -16.56 11.07
CA ASP A 568 -1.62 -17.00 12.25
C ASP A 568 -1.54 -18.53 12.37
N THR A 569 -2.26 -19.26 11.49
CA THR A 569 -2.25 -20.73 11.48
C THR A 569 -1.00 -21.22 10.75
N PRO A 570 -0.20 -22.14 11.34
CA PRO A 570 0.97 -22.70 10.68
C PRO A 570 0.62 -23.37 9.34
N ILE A 571 1.49 -23.21 8.37
CA ILE A 571 1.41 -23.88 7.08
C ILE A 571 2.26 -25.14 7.13
N GLN A 572 1.67 -26.29 6.84
CA GLN A 572 2.36 -27.57 6.82
C GLN A 572 2.44 -28.10 5.39
N LYS A 573 3.63 -28.13 4.81
CA LYS A 573 3.84 -28.81 3.52
C LYS A 573 3.54 -30.31 3.68
N VAL A 574 2.69 -30.83 2.83
CA VAL A 574 2.30 -32.26 2.78
C VAL A 574 3.14 -32.97 1.73
N TRP A 575 3.25 -32.37 0.55
CA TRP A 575 3.96 -32.96 -0.58
C TRP A 575 4.41 -31.89 -1.58
N ASP A 576 5.56 -32.09 -2.17
CA ASP A 576 5.99 -31.41 -3.39
C ASP A 576 6.75 -32.39 -4.29
N ASN A 577 6.51 -32.29 -5.59
CA ASN A 577 7.17 -33.11 -6.60
C ASN A 577 7.34 -32.29 -7.88
N ASP A 578 8.58 -31.91 -8.18
CA ASP A 578 8.90 -31.09 -9.35
C ASP A 578 8.71 -31.89 -10.67
N GLY A 579 8.91 -33.21 -10.67
CA GLY A 579 8.72 -34.07 -11.85
C GLY A 579 7.25 -34.24 -12.25
N ASP A 580 6.36 -34.28 -11.27
CA ASP A 580 4.90 -34.32 -11.48
C ASP A 580 4.29 -32.92 -11.49
N GLN A 581 5.02 -31.89 -11.07
CA GLN A 581 4.59 -30.53 -10.89
C GLN A 581 3.41 -30.40 -9.88
N ILE A 582 3.45 -31.19 -8.82
CA ILE A 582 2.43 -31.24 -7.76
C ILE A 582 2.93 -30.55 -6.49
N LEU A 583 2.08 -29.71 -5.90
CA LEU A 583 2.28 -29.12 -4.58
C LEU A 583 1.03 -29.36 -3.72
N ALA A 584 1.24 -29.85 -2.49
CA ALA A 584 0.17 -29.96 -1.51
C ALA A 584 0.62 -29.50 -0.12
N TYR A 585 -0.23 -28.77 0.56
CA TYR A 585 -0.01 -28.33 1.94
C TYR A 585 -1.33 -28.23 2.71
N MET A 586 -1.21 -28.19 4.01
CA MET A 586 -2.34 -28.02 4.91
C MET A 586 -2.23 -26.71 5.68
N ARG A 587 -3.40 -26.16 5.93
CA ARG A 587 -3.55 -25.04 6.83
C ARG A 587 -4.85 -25.19 7.61
N LYS A 588 -4.76 -25.46 8.91
CA LYS A 588 -5.90 -25.81 9.77
C LYS A 588 -6.62 -27.08 9.28
N ASP A 589 -7.89 -26.97 8.93
CA ASP A 589 -8.73 -28.05 8.40
C ASP A 589 -8.81 -28.06 6.87
N LEU A 590 -8.03 -27.17 6.21
CA LEU A 590 -7.97 -27.08 4.75
C LEU A 590 -6.74 -27.81 4.20
N VAL A 591 -6.92 -28.53 3.11
CA VAL A 591 -5.87 -29.15 2.28
C VAL A 591 -5.89 -28.47 0.92
N PHE A 592 -4.78 -27.85 0.55
CA PHE A 592 -4.57 -27.21 -0.75
C PHE A 592 -3.73 -28.14 -1.63
N VAL A 593 -4.20 -28.41 -2.83
CA VAL A 593 -3.52 -29.28 -3.81
C VAL A 593 -3.47 -28.57 -5.15
N PHE A 594 -2.28 -28.44 -5.71
CA PHE A 594 -2.02 -27.80 -7.00
C PHE A 594 -1.37 -28.79 -7.96
N ASN A 595 -1.83 -28.81 -9.19
CA ASN A 595 -1.19 -29.47 -10.32
C ASN A 595 -0.81 -28.40 -11.36
N PHE A 596 0.45 -28.04 -11.42
CA PHE A 596 0.95 -27.08 -12.39
C PHE A 596 1.28 -27.72 -13.75
N SER A 597 1.25 -29.03 -13.87
CA SER A 597 1.54 -29.71 -15.13
C SER A 597 0.59 -29.25 -16.25
N PRO A 598 1.12 -28.83 -17.40
CA PRO A 598 0.28 -28.40 -18.53
C PRO A 598 -0.49 -29.55 -19.20
N THR A 599 -0.04 -30.79 -19.05
CA THR A 599 -0.54 -31.92 -19.84
C THR A 599 -0.91 -33.17 -19.03
N LYS A 600 -0.39 -33.31 -17.79
CA LYS A 600 -0.60 -34.53 -16.99
C LYS A 600 -1.72 -34.33 -15.99
N SER A 601 -2.80 -35.11 -16.14
CA SER A 601 -3.78 -35.34 -15.08
C SER A 601 -3.44 -36.62 -14.34
N PHE A 602 -3.64 -36.64 -13.03
CA PHE A 602 -3.27 -37.80 -12.20
C PHE A 602 -4.52 -38.42 -11.59
N THR A 603 -4.64 -39.75 -11.70
CA THR A 603 -5.66 -40.54 -11.03
C THR A 603 -5.08 -41.11 -9.74
N ASP A 604 -5.90 -41.14 -8.66
CA ASP A 604 -5.50 -41.73 -7.37
C ASP A 604 -4.21 -41.19 -6.77
N TYR A 605 -3.88 -39.91 -7.00
CA TYR A 605 -2.68 -39.31 -6.43
C TYR A 605 -2.85 -39.15 -4.91
N GLY A 606 -1.94 -39.76 -4.15
CA GLY A 606 -2.09 -39.92 -2.70
C GLY A 606 -1.38 -38.86 -1.87
N PHE A 607 -2.05 -38.34 -0.86
CA PHE A 607 -1.49 -37.38 0.11
C PHE A 607 -1.66 -37.90 1.53
N LEU A 608 -0.63 -37.75 2.36
CA LEU A 608 -0.70 -38.07 3.79
C LEU A 608 -1.30 -36.89 4.55
N VAL A 609 -2.56 -37.03 4.92
CA VAL A 609 -3.33 -36.03 5.68
C VAL A 609 -3.98 -36.68 6.89
N PRO A 610 -4.46 -35.93 7.89
CA PRO A 610 -5.15 -36.48 9.05
C PRO A 610 -6.35 -37.34 8.64
N LYS A 611 -6.46 -38.54 9.19
CA LYS A 611 -7.56 -39.49 8.94
C LYS A 611 -8.93 -38.81 9.00
N GLY A 612 -9.78 -39.07 8.01
CA GLY A 612 -11.14 -38.56 7.98
C GLY A 612 -11.78 -38.47 6.61
N GLU A 613 -12.88 -37.78 6.58
CA GLU A 613 -13.69 -37.43 5.42
C GLU A 613 -13.36 -35.98 5.03
N TYR A 614 -13.32 -35.73 3.74
CA TYR A 614 -12.99 -34.42 3.15
C TYR A 614 -13.99 -34.06 2.05
N GLU A 615 -14.42 -32.81 2.01
CA GLU A 615 -15.26 -32.24 0.96
C GLU A 615 -14.49 -31.16 0.19
N VAL A 616 -14.73 -31.07 -1.10
CA VAL A 616 -14.18 -30.00 -1.93
C VAL A 616 -14.90 -28.70 -1.61
N VAL A 617 -14.15 -27.65 -1.25
CA VAL A 617 -14.72 -26.32 -0.92
C VAL A 617 -14.35 -25.26 -1.95
N LEU A 618 -13.30 -25.49 -2.78
CA LEU A 618 -12.95 -24.64 -3.91
C LEU A 618 -12.23 -25.48 -4.96
N ASN A 619 -12.61 -25.31 -6.25
CA ASN A 619 -11.99 -25.99 -7.39
C ASN A 619 -11.80 -25.00 -8.53
N THR A 620 -10.52 -24.73 -8.90
CA THR A 620 -10.20 -23.79 -9.99
C THR A 620 -10.70 -24.27 -11.35
N ASP A 621 -10.92 -25.58 -11.53
CA ASP A 621 -11.42 -26.18 -12.77
C ASP A 621 -12.96 -26.28 -12.82
N ALA A 622 -13.67 -25.79 -11.81
CA ALA A 622 -15.13 -25.77 -11.84
C ALA A 622 -15.66 -24.90 -13.00
N THR A 623 -16.71 -25.36 -13.67
CA THR A 623 -17.30 -24.68 -14.84
C THR A 623 -17.80 -23.27 -14.51
N ARG A 624 -18.28 -23.05 -13.26
CA ARG A 624 -18.67 -21.71 -12.79
C ARG A 624 -17.54 -20.68 -12.76
N PHE A 625 -16.29 -21.14 -12.83
CA PHE A 625 -15.08 -20.32 -12.94
C PHE A 625 -14.36 -20.43 -14.29
N GLY A 626 -15.10 -20.85 -15.34
CA GLY A 626 -14.55 -21.01 -16.68
C GLY A 626 -13.57 -22.18 -16.84
N GLY A 627 -13.60 -23.15 -15.94
CA GLY A 627 -12.90 -24.41 -16.06
C GLY A 627 -13.68 -25.47 -16.85
N PHE A 628 -13.07 -26.62 -17.05
CA PHE A 628 -13.64 -27.72 -17.84
C PHE A 628 -14.49 -28.68 -17.01
N GLY A 629 -14.48 -28.57 -15.69
CA GLY A 629 -15.24 -29.44 -14.79
C GLY A 629 -14.80 -30.91 -14.86
N LEU A 630 -13.50 -31.16 -15.05
CA LEU A 630 -12.95 -32.50 -15.19
C LEU A 630 -13.00 -33.32 -13.90
N ALA A 631 -13.01 -32.66 -12.74
CA ALA A 631 -13.19 -33.29 -11.44
C ALA A 631 -14.55 -32.88 -10.85
N ASP A 632 -15.29 -33.88 -10.36
CA ASP A 632 -16.59 -33.67 -9.67
C ASP A 632 -16.33 -33.15 -8.25
N ASP A 633 -16.66 -31.89 -7.98
CA ASP A 633 -16.46 -31.22 -6.70
C ASP A 633 -17.60 -31.50 -5.68
N THR A 634 -18.61 -32.27 -6.06
CA THR A 634 -19.67 -32.72 -5.15
C THR A 634 -19.34 -34.01 -4.40
N ILE A 635 -18.29 -34.72 -4.82
CA ILE A 635 -17.86 -35.97 -4.23
C ILE A 635 -17.13 -35.74 -2.91
N ARG A 636 -17.45 -36.56 -1.90
CA ARG A 636 -16.68 -36.62 -0.66
C ARG A 636 -15.55 -37.64 -0.78
N HIS A 637 -14.42 -37.28 -0.27
CA HIS A 637 -13.21 -38.08 -0.28
C HIS A 637 -12.92 -38.60 1.12
N PHE A 638 -12.43 -39.83 1.20
CA PHE A 638 -12.09 -40.48 2.47
C PHE A 638 -10.62 -40.89 2.45
N THR A 639 -9.94 -40.76 3.60
CA THR A 639 -8.64 -41.40 3.75
C THR A 639 -8.80 -42.91 3.77
N GLN A 640 -7.91 -43.61 3.08
CA GLN A 640 -7.95 -45.06 2.94
C GLN A 640 -6.55 -45.67 3.04
N PHE A 641 -6.49 -46.91 3.51
CA PHE A 641 -5.24 -47.67 3.49
C PHE A 641 -4.87 -48.03 2.04
N ASP A 642 -3.61 -47.85 1.70
CA ASP A 642 -3.06 -48.35 0.47
C ASP A 642 -2.61 -49.82 0.66
N PRO A 643 -3.14 -50.79 -0.10
CA PRO A 643 -2.75 -52.18 -0.01
C PRO A 643 -1.22 -52.43 -0.23
N LEU A 644 -0.55 -51.55 -0.96
CA LEU A 644 0.89 -51.64 -1.21
C LEU A 644 1.74 -51.25 0.01
N TYR A 645 1.18 -50.45 0.93
CA TYR A 645 1.86 -49.95 2.14
C TYR A 645 1.25 -50.48 3.45
N LYS A 646 0.76 -51.69 3.47
CA LYS A 646 0.11 -52.36 4.62
C LYS A 646 0.92 -52.35 5.92
N LYS A 647 2.24 -52.30 5.84
CA LYS A 647 3.12 -52.29 7.02
C LYS A 647 3.15 -50.93 7.73
N GLU A 648 2.85 -49.84 7.06
CA GLU A 648 3.03 -48.49 7.58
C GLU A 648 1.83 -47.99 8.39
N LYS A 649 0.69 -48.66 8.37
CA LYS A 649 -0.59 -48.23 9.02
C LYS A 649 -1.00 -46.78 8.72
N LYS A 650 -0.60 -46.26 7.54
CA LYS A 650 -0.90 -44.92 7.07
C LYS A 650 -2.11 -44.94 6.16
N GLU A 651 -2.96 -43.95 6.30
CA GLU A 651 -4.10 -43.72 5.41
C GLU A 651 -3.78 -42.55 4.49
N TRP A 652 -4.16 -42.67 3.23
CA TRP A 652 -3.90 -41.71 2.18
C TRP A 652 -5.22 -41.10 1.68
N LEU A 653 -5.24 -39.77 1.49
CA LEU A 653 -6.28 -39.10 0.72
C LEU A 653 -5.87 -39.21 -0.75
N LYS A 654 -6.64 -39.95 -1.55
CA LYS A 654 -6.40 -40.14 -2.98
C LYS A 654 -7.36 -39.29 -3.79
N LEU A 655 -6.81 -38.54 -4.75
CA LEU A 655 -7.56 -37.57 -5.55
C LEU A 655 -7.27 -37.78 -7.04
N TYR A 656 -8.29 -37.49 -7.87
CA TYR A 656 -8.08 -37.14 -9.26
C TYR A 656 -7.74 -35.65 -9.34
N ILE A 657 -6.62 -35.32 -9.99
CA ILE A 657 -6.11 -33.96 -10.08
C ILE A 657 -5.90 -33.63 -11.56
N PRO A 658 -6.80 -32.84 -12.18
CA PRO A 658 -6.64 -32.41 -13.57
C PRO A 658 -5.40 -31.55 -13.78
N ALA A 659 -4.86 -31.56 -15.00
CA ALA A 659 -3.78 -30.67 -15.42
C ALA A 659 -4.19 -29.18 -15.24
N ARG A 660 -3.24 -28.33 -14.85
CA ARG A 660 -3.46 -26.88 -14.60
C ARG A 660 -4.69 -26.61 -13.72
N SER A 661 -4.76 -27.30 -12.61
CA SER A 661 -5.86 -27.08 -11.66
C SER A 661 -5.37 -27.05 -10.21
N ALA A 662 -6.17 -26.47 -9.37
CA ALA A 662 -6.01 -26.54 -7.93
C ALA A 662 -7.34 -26.86 -7.26
N VAL A 663 -7.30 -27.65 -6.19
CA VAL A 663 -8.46 -27.99 -5.39
C VAL A 663 -8.17 -27.74 -3.92
N VAL A 664 -9.13 -27.19 -3.20
CA VAL A 664 -9.10 -27.02 -1.76
C VAL A 664 -10.14 -27.91 -1.14
N LEU A 665 -9.70 -28.76 -0.22
CA LEU A 665 -10.60 -29.66 0.52
C LEU A 665 -10.65 -29.24 1.99
N ARG A 666 -11.84 -29.38 2.59
CA ARG A 666 -12.04 -29.17 4.03
C ARG A 666 -12.33 -30.50 4.72
N LYS A 667 -11.66 -30.74 5.82
CA LYS A 667 -11.95 -31.90 6.65
C LYS A 667 -13.34 -31.77 7.27
N VAL A 668 -14.21 -32.77 7.03
CA VAL A 668 -15.55 -32.80 7.59
C VAL A 668 -15.49 -33.04 9.10
N LYS A 669 -16.14 -32.19 9.88
CA LYS A 669 -16.26 -32.39 11.33
C LYS A 669 -17.26 -33.46 11.64
N VAL A 670 -16.84 -34.56 12.23
CA VAL A 670 -17.75 -35.55 12.76
C VAL A 670 -18.52 -34.92 13.93
N LYS A 671 -19.83 -34.72 13.76
CA LYS A 671 -20.67 -34.31 14.89
C LYS A 671 -20.56 -35.44 15.93
N LYS A 672 -19.96 -35.13 17.08
CA LYS A 672 -19.92 -36.02 18.23
C LYS A 672 -21.33 -36.17 18.83
#